data_df87f7f876ebf58d3b75b2b21dba4f44
#
_entry.id   df87f7f876ebf58d3b75b2b21dba4f44
#
_cell.length_a   1.000
_cell.length_b   1.000
_cell.length_c   1.000
_cell.angle_alpha   90.00
_cell.angle_beta   90.00
_cell.angle_gamma   90.00
#
_symmetry.space_group_name_H-M   'P 1'
#
loop_
_entity.id
_entity.type
_entity.pdbx_description
1 polymer ?
#
loop_
_entity_poly.entity_id
_entity_poly.type
_entity_poly.pdbx_seq_one_letter_code
_entity_poly.pdbx_strand_id
1 'polypeptide(L)'
;MNIIQAQNPFFEKYSTPHGTIPFEKIKTEHYEPAIREGINRHNAEIDAITNNPEAATFANTVAAYEKSGELLNQVSTVFGNLLSTETNDDMQELAKSIMPLLSEHGNNITLNEKLFARIKAVYDQKDQANLTPEQNKLLEKVYNSFVRSGANLEGEAKEQYRALSKELSLLTLQFGENNLKETNDYKLVLTDPAQLAGLPQSAIDAAAEIAKEKGVEGWVFTLQAPSYSPFMTYASNRDLRCKLYMAYNTKCTHDNETNNLEIVKKLVNTRLAIAQLLGYSSFAEYNLQERMAENSGNVYKLLDQLLDAYTPTAKQEYAEVEALARQLEGSDFTVMPWDWSYYSHKLKDQKFQIDDEMLRPYFELSKVKEGVFGLATRLYGITFKKNSDIPVYHKDVDAYEVFDKDGKFLSVLYTDFHPREGKRAGAWMTSYKEQWIDEATGENSRPHISIVMNFTKPTKDKPALLTFGELETFLHEFGHSLHGMFANSTYENLSGTNVYWDFVELPSQFMENFAIEKEFLHTFARHYQTGELIPDELVQRIVDSSNFDAAYACLRQVSFGLLDMAWYTRTTPFDGDVKVYEKEAWKKAQILPMVEDACMSTQFSHIFAGGYSAGYYSYKWAEVLDADAFSLFKQKGIFNPEVAASFRENILSKGGTEHPMTLYKRFRGQEPTIDALLIRNGIKK
;
A
#
# COMPACT_ATOMS: atom_id res chain seq x y z
N MET A 1 28.44 -29.32 9.24
CA MET A 1 28.00 -27.92 9.07
C MET A 1 28.74 -27.36 7.89
N ASN A 2 28.05 -27.03 6.79
CA ASN A 2 28.69 -26.44 5.61
C ASN A 2 29.28 -25.07 5.98
N ILE A 3 30.39 -24.69 5.38
CA ILE A 3 31.08 -23.39 5.62
C ILE A 3 30.12 -22.20 5.42
N ILE A 4 29.15 -22.32 4.53
CA ILE A 4 28.11 -21.32 4.28
C ILE A 4 27.16 -21.16 5.51
N GLN A 5 26.89 -22.22 6.25
CA GLN A 5 26.08 -22.13 7.48
C GLN A 5 26.79 -21.43 8.63
N ALA A 6 28.11 -21.54 8.71
CA ALA A 6 28.91 -20.95 9.79
C ALA A 6 29.14 -19.43 9.62
N GLN A 7 28.82 -18.84 8.48
CA GLN A 7 29.03 -17.42 8.16
C GLN A 7 27.76 -16.69 7.72
N ASN A 8 26.56 -17.27 7.93
CA ASN A 8 25.32 -16.66 7.51
C ASN A 8 24.94 -15.51 8.47
N PRO A 9 24.84 -14.26 7.97
CA PRO A 9 24.56 -13.08 8.81
C PRO A 9 23.25 -13.18 9.61
N PHE A 10 22.26 -13.93 9.15
CA PHE A 10 21.00 -14.12 9.86
C PHE A 10 21.13 -14.92 11.18
N PHE A 11 22.24 -15.62 11.38
CA PHE A 11 22.47 -16.37 12.64
C PHE A 11 23.25 -15.59 13.68
N GLU A 12 23.67 -14.38 13.33
CA GLU A 12 24.46 -13.51 14.21
C GLU A 12 23.58 -12.44 14.85
N LYS A 13 23.92 -12.01 16.05
CA LYS A 13 23.33 -10.80 16.64
C LYS A 13 23.90 -9.59 15.89
N TYR A 14 23.04 -8.75 15.37
CA TYR A 14 23.46 -7.57 14.63
C TYR A 14 24.13 -6.54 15.54
N SER A 15 25.34 -6.10 15.16
CA SER A 15 26.10 -5.06 15.83
C SER A 15 25.91 -3.66 15.22
N THR A 16 25.02 -3.54 14.25
CA THR A 16 24.62 -2.29 13.61
C THR A 16 23.86 -1.38 14.58
N PRO A 17 23.78 -0.06 14.32
CA PRO A 17 22.99 0.83 15.15
C PRO A 17 21.54 0.32 15.29
N HIS A 18 21.03 0.27 16.53
CA HIS A 18 19.70 -0.25 16.88
C HIS A 18 19.42 -1.71 16.46
N GLY A 19 20.46 -2.49 16.13
CA GLY A 19 20.29 -3.88 15.65
C GLY A 19 19.61 -3.94 14.28
N THR A 20 19.81 -2.95 13.43
CA THR A 20 19.27 -2.91 12.06
C THR A 20 19.89 -3.98 11.17
N ILE A 21 19.19 -4.35 10.11
CA ILE A 21 19.62 -5.38 9.16
C ILE A 21 20.95 -4.99 8.49
N PRO A 22 21.99 -5.84 8.54
CA PRO A 22 23.27 -5.60 7.87
C PRO A 22 23.17 -5.96 6.37
N PHE A 23 22.41 -5.18 5.58
CA PHE A 23 22.07 -5.46 4.20
C PHE A 23 23.30 -5.76 3.33
N GLU A 24 24.42 -5.07 3.56
CA GLU A 24 25.68 -5.25 2.81
C GLU A 24 26.34 -6.63 3.00
N LYS A 25 25.96 -7.36 4.04
CA LYS A 25 26.45 -8.70 4.34
C LYS A 25 25.53 -9.80 3.81
N ILE A 26 24.26 -9.47 3.51
CA ILE A 26 23.27 -10.45 3.09
C ILE A 26 23.35 -10.65 1.57
N LYS A 27 23.42 -11.92 1.16
CA LYS A 27 23.45 -12.33 -0.24
C LYS A 27 22.29 -13.31 -0.50
N THR A 28 21.92 -13.49 -1.77
CA THR A 28 20.83 -14.41 -2.19
C THR A 28 21.04 -15.82 -1.62
N GLU A 29 22.27 -16.33 -1.59
CA GLU A 29 22.63 -17.66 -1.06
C GLU A 29 22.38 -17.84 0.46
N HIS A 30 22.18 -16.75 1.22
CA HIS A 30 21.95 -16.82 2.67
C HIS A 30 20.50 -17.10 3.03
N TYR A 31 19.52 -16.78 2.16
CA TYR A 31 18.10 -16.86 2.49
C TYR A 31 17.60 -18.29 2.70
N GLU A 32 17.81 -19.20 1.75
CA GLU A 32 17.27 -20.55 1.85
C GLU A 32 17.78 -21.32 3.08
N PRO A 33 19.10 -21.33 3.38
CA PRO A 33 19.60 -21.95 4.60
C PRO A 33 19.03 -21.33 5.88
N ALA A 34 18.88 -20.00 5.90
CA ALA A 34 18.33 -19.28 7.07
C ALA A 34 16.83 -19.55 7.26
N ILE A 35 16.05 -19.63 6.18
CA ILE A 35 14.63 -19.99 6.24
C ILE A 35 14.46 -21.43 6.73
N ARG A 36 15.22 -22.38 6.22
CA ARG A 36 15.17 -23.78 6.66
C ARG A 36 15.53 -23.92 8.14
N GLU A 37 16.57 -23.23 8.60
CA GLU A 37 16.92 -23.21 10.01
C GLU A 37 15.86 -22.51 10.86
N GLY A 38 15.28 -21.41 10.37
CA GLY A 38 14.16 -20.72 11.01
C GLY A 38 12.95 -21.62 11.18
N ILE A 39 12.61 -22.40 10.14
CA ILE A 39 11.55 -23.43 10.21
C ILE A 39 11.87 -24.49 11.27
N ASN A 40 13.12 -24.99 11.31
CA ASN A 40 13.54 -26.01 12.28
C ASN A 40 13.42 -25.49 13.72
N ARG A 41 13.87 -24.27 13.99
CA ARG A 41 13.77 -23.64 15.32
C ARG A 41 12.31 -23.42 15.71
N HIS A 42 11.51 -22.87 14.79
CA HIS A 42 10.08 -22.64 15.03
C HIS A 42 9.35 -23.97 15.34
N ASN A 43 9.62 -25.05 14.61
CA ASN A 43 9.07 -26.37 14.92
C ASN A 43 9.43 -26.84 16.34
N ALA A 44 10.68 -26.65 16.77
CA ALA A 44 11.11 -27.01 18.12
C ALA A 44 10.40 -26.18 19.21
N GLU A 45 10.18 -24.88 18.94
CA GLU A 45 9.41 -23.99 19.83
C GLU A 45 7.94 -24.42 19.92
N ILE A 46 7.31 -24.74 18.80
CA ILE A 46 5.94 -25.28 18.76
C ILE A 46 5.84 -26.63 19.49
N ASP A 47 6.83 -27.52 19.30
CA ASP A 47 6.89 -28.79 20.01
C ASP A 47 7.01 -28.58 21.52
N ALA A 48 7.76 -27.60 21.98
CA ALA A 48 7.85 -27.24 23.39
C ALA A 48 6.50 -26.78 23.97
N ILE A 49 5.73 -26.00 23.20
CA ILE A 49 4.37 -25.57 23.59
C ILE A 49 3.42 -26.76 23.65
N THR A 50 3.40 -27.59 22.59
CA THR A 50 2.42 -28.70 22.45
C THR A 50 2.68 -29.85 23.41
N ASN A 51 3.94 -30.08 23.82
CA ASN A 51 4.35 -31.11 24.73
C ASN A 51 4.47 -30.63 26.19
N ASN A 52 4.13 -29.38 26.48
CA ASN A 52 4.11 -28.89 27.86
C ASN A 52 3.09 -29.67 28.69
N PRO A 53 3.52 -30.33 29.80
CA PRO A 53 2.64 -31.16 30.62
C PRO A 53 1.64 -30.36 31.46
N GLU A 54 1.86 -29.08 31.62
CA GLU A 54 0.97 -28.18 32.37
C GLU A 54 -0.30 -27.87 31.58
N ALA A 55 -1.38 -27.54 32.29
CA ALA A 55 -2.61 -27.06 31.67
C ALA A 55 -2.32 -25.81 30.83
N ALA A 56 -3.04 -25.69 29.71
CA ALA A 56 -2.88 -24.55 28.83
C ALA A 56 -3.32 -23.24 29.51
N THR A 57 -2.43 -22.25 29.50
CA THR A 57 -2.67 -20.91 30.01
C THR A 57 -2.34 -19.89 28.93
N PHE A 58 -2.77 -18.64 29.10
CA PHE A 58 -2.35 -17.56 28.19
C PHE A 58 -0.82 -17.50 28.07
N ALA A 59 -0.10 -17.52 29.19
CA ALA A 59 1.36 -17.38 29.23
C ALA A 59 2.09 -18.54 28.53
N ASN A 60 1.75 -19.82 28.88
CA ASN A 60 2.46 -20.98 28.35
C ASN A 60 1.98 -21.45 26.96
N THR A 61 0.98 -20.81 26.40
CA THR A 61 0.40 -21.18 25.10
C THR A 61 0.34 -19.99 24.16
N VAL A 62 -0.46 -18.96 24.45
CA VAL A 62 -0.69 -17.85 23.53
C VAL A 62 0.51 -16.91 23.47
N ALA A 63 1.01 -16.46 24.62
CA ALA A 63 2.21 -15.60 24.69
C ALA A 63 3.47 -16.36 24.24
N ALA A 64 3.57 -17.66 24.52
CA ALA A 64 4.66 -18.49 24.03
C ALA A 64 4.61 -18.64 22.48
N TYR A 65 3.42 -18.81 21.92
CA TYR A 65 3.22 -18.84 20.46
C TYR A 65 3.56 -17.50 19.82
N GLU A 66 3.12 -16.37 20.42
CA GLU A 66 3.41 -15.01 19.95
C GLU A 66 4.92 -14.74 19.82
N LYS A 67 5.73 -15.28 20.72
CA LYS A 67 7.19 -15.15 20.74
C LYS A 67 7.92 -16.16 19.87
N SER A 68 7.23 -17.14 19.32
CA SER A 68 7.85 -18.21 18.52
C SER A 68 8.14 -17.78 17.09
N GLY A 69 9.13 -18.41 16.44
CA GLY A 69 9.46 -18.19 15.04
C GLY A 69 10.24 -16.91 14.74
N GLU A 70 10.89 -16.29 15.73
CA GLU A 70 11.60 -15.00 15.56
C GLU A 70 12.58 -15.02 14.38
N LEU A 71 13.46 -16.02 14.26
CA LEU A 71 14.41 -16.11 13.15
C LEU A 71 13.69 -16.23 11.81
N LEU A 72 12.67 -17.08 11.73
CA LEU A 72 11.92 -17.28 10.49
C LEU A 72 11.22 -16.00 10.05
N ASN A 73 10.58 -15.30 11.00
CA ASN A 73 9.92 -14.03 10.75
C ASN A 73 10.90 -12.98 10.24
N GLN A 74 12.07 -12.84 10.89
CA GLN A 74 13.10 -11.90 10.48
C GLN A 74 13.59 -12.16 9.05
N VAL A 75 13.96 -13.41 8.72
CA VAL A 75 14.47 -13.76 7.40
C VAL A 75 13.40 -13.60 6.33
N SER A 76 12.18 -14.04 6.60
CA SER A 76 11.06 -13.93 5.67
C SER A 76 10.68 -12.49 5.40
N THR A 77 10.69 -11.64 6.42
CA THR A 77 10.43 -10.20 6.31
C THR A 77 11.48 -9.51 5.42
N VAL A 78 12.76 -9.77 5.66
CA VAL A 78 13.84 -9.20 4.84
C VAL A 78 13.72 -9.69 3.39
N PHE A 79 13.52 -11.00 3.19
CA PHE A 79 13.36 -11.58 1.86
C PHE A 79 12.18 -10.98 1.09
N GLY A 80 11.00 -10.91 1.70
CA GLY A 80 9.79 -10.39 1.08
C GLY A 80 9.89 -8.89 0.74
N ASN A 81 10.48 -8.10 1.63
CA ASN A 81 10.71 -6.68 1.38
C ASN A 81 11.70 -6.46 0.23
N LEU A 82 12.82 -7.18 0.19
CA LEU A 82 13.80 -7.04 -0.88
C LEU A 82 13.31 -7.66 -2.21
N LEU A 83 12.47 -8.68 -2.17
CA LEU A 83 11.80 -9.19 -3.37
C LEU A 83 10.91 -8.12 -4.04
N SER A 84 10.43 -7.15 -3.29
CA SER A 84 9.60 -6.05 -3.79
C SER A 84 10.40 -4.79 -4.14
N THR A 85 11.58 -4.58 -3.55
CA THR A 85 12.34 -3.33 -3.68
C THR A 85 13.66 -3.48 -4.42
N GLU A 86 14.26 -4.67 -4.44
CA GLU A 86 15.61 -4.93 -4.98
C GLU A 86 15.70 -6.31 -5.64
N THR A 87 14.63 -6.73 -6.32
CA THR A 87 14.58 -8.05 -6.96
C THR A 87 15.44 -8.15 -8.20
N ASN A 88 15.80 -9.37 -8.53
CA ASN A 88 16.49 -9.78 -9.76
C ASN A 88 16.07 -11.22 -10.11
N ASP A 89 16.56 -11.74 -11.24
CA ASP A 89 16.22 -13.08 -11.72
C ASP A 89 16.54 -14.17 -10.68
N ASP A 90 17.69 -14.07 -10.00
CA ASP A 90 18.11 -15.04 -8.97
C ASP A 90 17.16 -15.01 -7.76
N MET A 91 16.77 -13.83 -7.32
CA MET A 91 15.81 -13.65 -6.23
C MET A 91 14.42 -14.19 -6.61
N GLN A 92 13.97 -13.95 -7.83
CA GLN A 92 12.69 -14.44 -8.33
C GLN A 92 12.67 -15.96 -8.46
N GLU A 93 13.76 -16.56 -8.96
CA GLU A 93 13.88 -18.02 -9.02
C GLU A 93 13.91 -18.65 -7.62
N LEU A 94 14.64 -18.04 -6.69
CA LEU A 94 14.64 -18.45 -5.29
C LEU A 94 13.25 -18.35 -4.65
N ALA A 95 12.48 -17.30 -4.95
CA ALA A 95 11.12 -17.11 -4.44
C ALA A 95 10.18 -18.27 -4.82
N LYS A 96 10.35 -18.87 -6.01
CA LYS A 96 9.54 -20.03 -6.45
C LYS A 96 9.72 -21.26 -5.56
N SER A 97 10.84 -21.39 -4.90
CA SER A 97 11.10 -22.47 -3.93
C SER A 97 10.74 -22.08 -2.49
N ILE A 98 11.02 -20.83 -2.11
CA ILE A 98 10.82 -20.34 -0.75
C ILE A 98 9.32 -20.12 -0.43
N MET A 99 8.56 -19.51 -1.35
CA MET A 99 7.15 -19.18 -1.05
C MET A 99 6.27 -20.40 -0.76
N PRO A 100 6.38 -21.52 -1.53
CA PRO A 100 5.67 -22.73 -1.16
C PRO A 100 6.14 -23.36 0.15
N LEU A 101 7.43 -23.30 0.44
CA LEU A 101 8.00 -23.81 1.69
C LEU A 101 7.46 -23.06 2.90
N LEU A 102 7.37 -21.74 2.85
CA LEU A 102 6.76 -20.90 3.88
C LEU A 102 5.26 -21.17 4.03
N SER A 103 4.53 -21.33 2.91
CA SER A 103 3.12 -21.66 2.91
C SER A 103 2.88 -23.05 3.57
N GLU A 104 3.68 -24.05 3.24
CA GLU A 104 3.60 -25.37 3.83
C GLU A 104 3.89 -25.33 5.33
N HIS A 105 4.93 -24.60 5.74
CA HIS A 105 5.24 -24.43 7.16
C HIS A 105 4.12 -23.73 7.92
N GLY A 106 3.56 -22.63 7.38
CA GLY A 106 2.41 -21.93 7.95
C GLY A 106 1.21 -22.87 8.14
N ASN A 107 0.91 -23.72 7.14
CA ASN A 107 -0.13 -24.74 7.24
C ASN A 107 0.20 -25.81 8.31
N ASN A 108 1.47 -26.20 8.43
CA ASN A 108 1.87 -27.15 9.48
C ASN A 108 1.64 -26.61 10.88
N ILE A 109 1.79 -25.30 11.08
CA ILE A 109 1.49 -24.65 12.36
C ILE A 109 -0.02 -24.52 12.58
N THR A 110 -0.75 -23.91 11.64
CA THR A 110 -2.18 -23.59 11.81
C THR A 110 -3.08 -24.84 11.82
N LEU A 111 -2.65 -25.92 11.17
CA LEU A 111 -3.35 -27.20 11.15
C LEU A 111 -2.83 -28.20 12.23
N ASN A 112 -1.97 -27.74 13.13
CA ASN A 112 -1.48 -28.56 14.24
C ASN A 112 -2.57 -28.72 15.29
N GLU A 113 -3.12 -29.94 15.39
CA GLU A 113 -4.25 -30.27 16.28
C GLU A 113 -3.92 -30.07 17.77
N LYS A 114 -2.69 -30.41 18.18
CA LYS A 114 -2.26 -30.26 19.58
C LYS A 114 -2.14 -28.79 19.96
N LEU A 115 -1.55 -27.98 19.06
CA LEU A 115 -1.41 -26.55 19.28
C LEU A 115 -2.79 -25.88 19.35
N PHE A 116 -3.65 -26.18 18.38
CA PHE A 116 -5.00 -25.63 18.35
C PHE A 116 -5.83 -26.04 19.57
N ALA A 117 -5.73 -27.28 20.02
CA ALA A 117 -6.41 -27.73 21.22
C ALA A 117 -5.99 -26.93 22.47
N ARG A 118 -4.72 -26.58 22.61
CA ARG A 118 -4.22 -25.75 23.71
C ARG A 118 -4.74 -24.32 23.59
N ILE A 119 -4.66 -23.71 22.39
CA ILE A 119 -5.19 -22.35 22.13
C ILE A 119 -6.69 -22.30 22.42
N LYS A 120 -7.45 -23.29 21.95
CA LYS A 120 -8.89 -23.40 22.20
C LYS A 120 -9.20 -23.53 23.69
N ALA A 121 -8.44 -24.34 24.44
CA ALA A 121 -8.61 -24.47 25.88
C ALA A 121 -8.43 -23.14 26.63
N VAL A 122 -7.46 -22.29 26.20
CA VAL A 122 -7.29 -20.92 26.73
C VAL A 122 -8.48 -20.06 26.35
N TYR A 123 -8.91 -20.12 25.10
CA TYR A 123 -10.03 -19.32 24.58
C TYR A 123 -11.34 -19.63 25.29
N ASP A 124 -11.65 -20.90 25.50
CA ASP A 124 -12.88 -21.35 26.17
C ASP A 124 -12.95 -20.92 27.66
N GLN A 125 -11.79 -20.63 28.27
CA GLN A 125 -11.67 -20.16 29.66
C GLN A 125 -11.37 -18.67 29.82
N LYS A 126 -11.42 -17.90 28.74
CA LYS A 126 -10.99 -16.48 28.72
C LYS A 126 -11.67 -15.61 29.78
N ASP A 127 -12.96 -15.82 30.01
CA ASP A 127 -13.75 -15.04 30.98
C ASP A 127 -13.36 -15.32 32.45
N GLN A 128 -12.65 -16.42 32.71
CA GLN A 128 -12.18 -16.85 34.03
C GLN A 128 -10.70 -16.57 34.25
N ALA A 129 -9.96 -16.23 33.20
CA ALA A 129 -8.50 -16.13 33.21
C ALA A 129 -7.97 -14.76 33.67
N ASN A 130 -8.83 -13.79 33.99
CA ASN A 130 -8.47 -12.41 34.38
C ASN A 130 -7.46 -11.74 33.43
N LEU A 131 -7.62 -11.94 32.13
CA LEU A 131 -6.76 -11.36 31.11
C LEU A 131 -6.95 -9.83 30.99
N THR A 132 -5.87 -9.13 30.68
CA THR A 132 -5.97 -7.71 30.30
C THR A 132 -6.76 -7.57 28.99
N PRO A 133 -7.30 -6.38 28.69
CA PRO A 133 -7.97 -6.14 27.39
C PRO A 133 -7.09 -6.49 26.20
N GLU A 134 -5.80 -6.17 26.24
CA GLU A 134 -4.84 -6.46 25.18
C GLU A 134 -4.56 -7.97 25.05
N GLN A 135 -4.43 -8.68 26.18
CA GLN A 135 -4.29 -10.15 26.19
C GLN A 135 -5.52 -10.83 25.60
N ASN A 136 -6.73 -10.37 25.97
CA ASN A 136 -7.95 -10.87 25.38
C ASN A 136 -7.99 -10.66 23.86
N LYS A 137 -7.53 -9.47 23.40
CA LYS A 137 -7.49 -9.15 21.97
C LYS A 137 -6.49 -10.04 21.21
N LEU A 138 -5.31 -10.28 21.78
CA LEU A 138 -4.35 -11.24 21.21
C LEU A 138 -4.93 -12.65 21.15
N LEU A 139 -5.52 -13.13 22.23
CA LEU A 139 -6.14 -14.45 22.27
C LEU A 139 -7.25 -14.63 21.22
N GLU A 140 -8.13 -13.63 21.08
CA GLU A 140 -9.14 -13.59 20.00
C GLU A 140 -8.49 -13.67 18.62
N LYS A 141 -7.49 -12.84 18.37
CA LYS A 141 -6.80 -12.80 17.08
C LYS A 141 -6.12 -14.13 16.76
N VAL A 142 -5.40 -14.70 17.70
CA VAL A 142 -4.73 -16.01 17.53
C VAL A 142 -5.75 -17.09 17.28
N TYR A 143 -6.79 -17.23 18.14
CA TYR A 143 -7.83 -18.24 17.97
C TYR A 143 -8.53 -18.11 16.60
N ASN A 144 -8.97 -16.93 16.23
CA ASN A 144 -9.62 -16.68 14.95
C ASN A 144 -8.69 -16.97 13.77
N SER A 145 -7.41 -16.62 13.88
CA SER A 145 -6.42 -16.91 12.83
C SER A 145 -6.32 -18.43 12.57
N PHE A 146 -6.29 -19.25 13.61
CA PHE A 146 -6.28 -20.71 13.46
C PHE A 146 -7.57 -21.24 12.82
N VAL A 147 -8.74 -20.82 13.32
CA VAL A 147 -10.04 -21.23 12.77
C VAL A 147 -10.15 -20.85 11.30
N ARG A 148 -9.78 -19.64 10.95
CA ARG A 148 -9.80 -19.09 9.57
C ARG A 148 -8.75 -19.72 8.66
N SER A 149 -7.74 -20.34 9.23
CA SER A 149 -6.70 -21.09 8.50
C SER A 149 -6.93 -22.61 8.51
N GLY A 150 -8.15 -23.05 8.78
CA GLY A 150 -8.56 -24.44 8.63
C GLY A 150 -8.31 -25.35 9.82
N ALA A 151 -8.05 -24.82 11.03
CA ALA A 151 -7.80 -25.63 12.21
C ALA A 151 -8.93 -26.60 12.56
N ASN A 152 -10.16 -26.27 12.17
CA ASN A 152 -11.34 -27.14 12.34
C ASN A 152 -11.57 -28.15 11.20
N LEU A 153 -10.73 -28.13 10.15
CA LEU A 153 -10.82 -29.09 9.06
C LEU A 153 -10.27 -30.46 9.48
N GLU A 154 -10.84 -31.52 8.93
CA GLU A 154 -10.44 -32.91 9.20
C GLU A 154 -10.18 -33.68 7.90
N GLY A 155 -9.32 -34.69 7.97
CA GLY A 155 -9.08 -35.65 6.90
C GLY A 155 -8.71 -35.01 5.55
N GLU A 156 -9.42 -35.38 4.50
CA GLU A 156 -9.18 -34.92 3.12
C GLU A 156 -9.29 -33.39 2.97
N ALA A 157 -10.17 -32.74 3.74
CA ALA A 157 -10.35 -31.29 3.69
C ALA A 157 -9.07 -30.52 4.11
N LYS A 158 -8.31 -31.06 5.08
CA LYS A 158 -6.99 -30.47 5.44
C LYS A 158 -6.01 -30.53 4.29
N GLU A 159 -5.93 -31.68 3.60
CA GLU A 159 -5.01 -31.87 2.47
C GLU A 159 -5.41 -30.97 1.28
N GLN A 160 -6.69 -30.81 1.03
CA GLN A 160 -7.19 -29.86 0.03
C GLN A 160 -6.82 -28.42 0.38
N TYR A 161 -6.97 -28.01 1.65
CA TYR A 161 -6.57 -26.68 2.11
C TYR A 161 -5.07 -26.45 1.89
N ARG A 162 -4.20 -27.41 2.23
CA ARG A 162 -2.76 -27.36 2.00
C ARG A 162 -2.42 -27.16 0.52
N ALA A 163 -3.04 -27.94 -0.35
CA ALA A 163 -2.82 -27.88 -1.78
C ALA A 163 -3.26 -26.52 -2.37
N LEU A 164 -4.43 -26.03 -1.99
CA LEU A 164 -4.96 -24.75 -2.41
C LEU A 164 -4.12 -23.55 -1.91
N SER A 165 -3.66 -23.59 -0.66
CA SER A 165 -2.79 -22.55 -0.10
C SER A 165 -1.45 -22.48 -0.81
N LYS A 166 -0.85 -23.62 -1.14
CA LYS A 166 0.39 -23.69 -1.90
C LYS A 166 0.20 -23.15 -3.32
N GLU A 167 -0.88 -23.55 -4.00
CA GLU A 167 -1.23 -23.07 -5.33
C GLU A 167 -1.45 -21.55 -5.31
N LEU A 168 -2.19 -21.02 -4.33
CA LEU A 168 -2.45 -19.59 -4.18
C LEU A 168 -1.14 -18.78 -4.05
N SER A 169 -0.19 -19.26 -3.26
CA SER A 169 1.09 -18.56 -3.06
C SER A 169 1.91 -18.47 -4.37
N LEU A 170 1.93 -19.54 -5.17
CA LEU A 170 2.62 -19.55 -6.46
C LEU A 170 1.93 -18.66 -7.51
N LEU A 171 0.59 -18.72 -7.58
CA LEU A 171 -0.18 -17.89 -8.51
C LEU A 171 -0.03 -16.39 -8.20
N THR A 172 -0.01 -16.05 -6.92
CA THR A 172 0.20 -14.66 -6.45
C THR A 172 1.57 -14.15 -6.85
N LEU A 173 2.61 -14.95 -6.64
CA LEU A 173 3.98 -14.63 -7.04
C LEU A 173 4.08 -14.42 -8.56
N GLN A 174 3.58 -15.38 -9.35
CA GLN A 174 3.62 -15.32 -10.81
C GLN A 174 2.87 -14.11 -11.36
N PHE A 175 1.71 -13.77 -10.79
CA PHE A 175 0.97 -12.57 -11.18
C PHE A 175 1.83 -11.29 -11.04
N GLY A 176 2.52 -11.15 -9.91
CA GLY A 176 3.38 -10.00 -9.65
C GLY A 176 4.61 -9.94 -10.55
N GLU A 177 5.28 -11.07 -10.78
CA GLU A 177 6.45 -11.18 -11.67
C GLU A 177 6.09 -10.80 -13.11
N ASN A 178 4.96 -11.30 -13.62
CA ASN A 178 4.50 -10.98 -14.97
C ASN A 178 4.23 -9.48 -15.15
N ASN A 179 3.60 -8.85 -14.15
CA ASN A 179 3.37 -7.39 -14.17
C ASN A 179 4.67 -6.59 -14.18
N LEU A 180 5.63 -6.98 -13.35
CA LEU A 180 6.93 -6.32 -13.29
C LEU A 180 7.67 -6.44 -14.62
N LYS A 181 7.70 -7.66 -15.20
CA LYS A 181 8.36 -7.92 -16.48
C LYS A 181 7.76 -7.09 -17.61
N GLU A 182 6.45 -7.09 -17.80
CA GLU A 182 5.80 -6.29 -18.85
C GLU A 182 6.00 -4.78 -18.67
N THR A 183 6.05 -4.31 -17.43
CA THR A 183 6.33 -2.90 -17.13
C THR A 183 7.75 -2.51 -17.55
N ASN A 184 8.73 -3.40 -17.31
CA ASN A 184 10.14 -3.14 -17.61
C ASN A 184 10.50 -3.35 -19.09
N ASP A 185 9.84 -4.29 -19.77
CA ASP A 185 10.14 -4.64 -21.16
C ASP A 185 9.64 -3.59 -22.16
N TYR A 186 8.58 -2.83 -21.81
CA TYR A 186 8.00 -1.86 -22.73
C TYR A 186 8.85 -0.59 -22.86
N LYS A 187 9.04 -0.16 -24.10
CA LYS A 187 9.70 1.10 -24.47
C LYS A 187 8.96 1.75 -25.63
N LEU A 188 8.59 3.02 -25.46
CA LEU A 188 8.21 3.91 -26.56
C LEU A 188 9.42 4.74 -26.93
N VAL A 189 10.08 4.39 -28.04
CA VAL A 189 11.25 5.10 -28.56
C VAL A 189 10.81 6.16 -29.56
N LEU A 190 11.16 7.41 -29.31
CA LEU A 190 10.92 8.54 -30.21
C LEU A 190 12.27 9.10 -30.68
N THR A 191 12.41 9.31 -32.00
CA THR A 191 13.65 9.86 -32.61
C THR A 191 13.39 11.16 -33.35
N ASP A 192 12.13 11.48 -33.66
CA ASP A 192 11.73 12.74 -34.29
C ASP A 192 11.32 13.76 -33.21
N PRO A 193 12.01 14.91 -33.11
CA PRO A 193 11.67 15.97 -32.16
C PRO A 193 10.22 16.47 -32.26
N ALA A 194 9.61 16.40 -33.46
CA ALA A 194 8.22 16.79 -33.65
C ALA A 194 7.21 15.93 -32.80
N GLN A 195 7.58 14.70 -32.50
CA GLN A 195 6.77 13.80 -31.68
C GLN A 195 6.76 14.18 -30.20
N LEU A 196 7.65 15.07 -29.77
CA LEU A 196 7.75 15.58 -28.39
C LEU A 196 6.85 16.80 -28.15
N ALA A 197 6.11 17.26 -29.15
CA ALA A 197 5.27 18.45 -29.05
C ALA A 197 4.33 18.37 -27.83
N GLY A 198 4.30 19.46 -27.06
CA GLY A 198 3.49 19.60 -25.84
C GLY A 198 4.13 19.07 -24.57
N LEU A 199 5.12 18.19 -24.66
CA LEU A 199 5.81 17.67 -23.47
C LEU A 199 6.63 18.76 -22.78
N PRO A 200 6.60 18.83 -21.44
CA PRO A 200 7.47 19.73 -20.70
C PRO A 200 8.93 19.30 -20.80
N GLN A 201 9.85 20.25 -20.67
CA GLN A 201 11.29 19.97 -20.77
C GLN A 201 11.74 18.95 -19.74
N SER A 202 11.14 18.95 -18.55
CA SER A 202 11.39 17.95 -17.48
C SER A 202 11.16 16.50 -17.96
N ALA A 203 10.08 16.26 -18.69
CA ALA A 203 9.75 14.94 -19.23
C ALA A 203 10.68 14.55 -20.39
N ILE A 204 11.05 15.51 -21.24
CA ILE A 204 11.99 15.31 -22.34
C ILE A 204 13.38 14.94 -21.81
N ASP A 205 13.88 15.70 -20.82
CA ASP A 205 15.18 15.46 -20.19
C ASP A 205 15.22 14.05 -19.55
N ALA A 206 14.16 13.68 -18.82
CA ALA A 206 14.04 12.36 -18.21
C ALA A 206 14.03 11.23 -19.25
N ALA A 207 13.29 11.42 -20.35
CA ALA A 207 13.24 10.43 -21.44
C ALA A 207 14.59 10.28 -22.17
N ALA A 208 15.37 11.37 -22.29
CA ALA A 208 16.72 11.33 -22.85
C ALA A 208 17.69 10.57 -21.95
N GLU A 209 17.62 10.72 -20.62
CA GLU A 209 18.43 9.98 -19.68
C GLU A 209 18.10 8.46 -19.72
N ILE A 210 16.81 8.10 -19.79
CA ILE A 210 16.37 6.71 -19.95
C ILE A 210 16.90 6.12 -21.26
N ALA A 211 16.86 6.89 -22.38
CA ALA A 211 17.39 6.46 -23.65
C ALA A 211 18.90 6.14 -23.55
N LYS A 212 19.65 7.02 -22.89
CA LYS A 212 21.08 6.84 -22.65
C LYS A 212 21.38 5.60 -21.78
N GLU A 213 20.65 5.44 -20.68
CA GLU A 213 20.78 4.26 -19.81
C GLU A 213 20.53 2.94 -20.58
N LYS A 214 19.56 2.96 -21.49
CA LYS A 214 19.19 1.79 -22.32
C LYS A 214 20.01 1.67 -23.63
N GLY A 215 20.95 2.56 -23.86
CA GLY A 215 21.80 2.56 -25.09
C GLY A 215 21.01 2.76 -26.38
N VAL A 216 19.93 3.55 -26.36
CA VAL A 216 19.04 3.83 -27.49
C VAL A 216 19.19 5.29 -27.91
N GLU A 217 19.13 5.58 -29.21
CA GLU A 217 19.10 6.95 -29.74
C GLU A 217 17.71 7.59 -29.58
N GLY A 218 17.68 8.87 -29.24
CA GLY A 218 16.44 9.65 -29.07
C GLY A 218 15.94 9.72 -27.64
N TRP A 219 14.64 9.50 -27.47
CA TRP A 219 13.94 9.59 -26.19
C TRP A 219 13.16 8.30 -25.91
N VAL A 220 13.20 7.81 -24.68
CA VAL A 220 12.49 6.60 -24.27
C VAL A 220 11.46 6.93 -23.19
N PHE A 221 10.21 6.63 -23.48
CA PHE A 221 9.12 6.65 -22.50
C PHE A 221 8.75 5.22 -22.08
N THR A 222 8.48 5.03 -20.80
CA THR A 222 8.21 3.72 -20.18
C THR A 222 6.83 3.70 -19.54
N LEU A 223 6.44 2.54 -18.99
CA LEU A 223 5.18 2.40 -18.23
C LEU A 223 5.32 2.75 -16.74
N GLN A 224 6.49 3.19 -16.30
CA GLN A 224 6.66 3.70 -14.94
C GLN A 224 5.98 5.06 -14.78
N ALA A 225 5.35 5.30 -13.62
CA ALA A 225 4.52 6.47 -13.39
C ALA A 225 5.18 7.83 -13.75
N PRO A 226 6.45 8.12 -13.38
CA PRO A 226 7.07 9.39 -13.73
C PRO A 226 7.33 9.60 -15.22
N SER A 227 7.29 8.54 -16.02
CA SER A 227 7.39 8.60 -17.49
C SER A 227 6.01 8.63 -18.14
N TYR A 228 5.11 7.76 -17.69
CA TYR A 228 3.76 7.59 -18.24
C TYR A 228 2.86 8.81 -17.99
N SER A 229 2.78 9.27 -16.75
CA SER A 229 1.81 10.32 -16.38
C SER A 229 2.06 11.65 -17.07
N PRO A 230 3.28 12.21 -17.14
CA PRO A 230 3.52 13.44 -17.90
C PRO A 230 3.25 13.27 -19.40
N PHE A 231 3.54 12.10 -19.97
CA PHE A 231 3.25 11.85 -21.38
C PHE A 231 1.74 11.92 -21.66
N MET A 232 0.93 11.25 -20.84
CA MET A 232 -0.53 11.27 -21.00
C MET A 232 -1.15 12.63 -20.75
N THR A 233 -0.52 13.45 -19.89
CA THR A 233 -1.00 14.80 -19.55
C THR A 233 -0.64 15.83 -20.62
N TYR A 234 0.55 15.77 -21.19
CA TYR A 234 1.10 16.88 -21.97
C TYR A 234 1.35 16.59 -23.45
N ALA A 235 1.58 15.32 -23.84
CA ALA A 235 1.88 15.01 -25.24
C ALA A 235 0.75 15.42 -26.18
N SER A 236 1.04 16.30 -27.14
CA SER A 236 0.06 16.78 -28.13
C SER A 236 -0.35 15.69 -29.12
N ASN A 237 0.52 14.73 -29.39
CA ASN A 237 0.26 13.65 -30.35
C ASN A 237 -0.71 12.63 -29.76
N ARG A 238 -1.98 12.65 -30.22
CA ARG A 238 -3.04 11.76 -29.76
C ARG A 238 -2.75 10.29 -30.02
N ASP A 239 -2.17 9.96 -31.18
CA ASP A 239 -1.88 8.57 -31.54
C ASP A 239 -0.81 7.98 -30.61
N LEU A 240 0.17 8.78 -30.21
CA LEU A 240 1.18 8.35 -29.23
C LEU A 240 0.59 8.22 -27.83
N ARG A 241 -0.34 9.10 -27.41
CA ARG A 241 -1.07 8.91 -26.15
C ARG A 241 -1.88 7.62 -26.19
N CYS A 242 -2.62 7.36 -27.28
CA CYS A 242 -3.35 6.11 -27.45
C CYS A 242 -2.41 4.90 -27.38
N LYS A 243 -1.29 4.93 -28.08
CA LYS A 243 -0.29 3.85 -28.08
C LYS A 243 0.24 3.55 -26.69
N LEU A 244 0.63 4.59 -25.93
CA LEU A 244 1.16 4.42 -24.58
C LEU A 244 0.06 3.97 -23.59
N TYR A 245 -1.15 4.51 -23.72
CA TYR A 245 -2.33 4.11 -22.95
C TYR A 245 -2.64 2.63 -23.17
N MET A 246 -2.67 2.18 -24.43
CA MET A 246 -2.95 0.77 -24.75
C MET A 246 -1.86 -0.14 -24.17
N ALA A 247 -0.58 0.23 -24.33
CA ALA A 247 0.51 -0.54 -23.75
C ALA A 247 0.38 -0.71 -22.22
N TYR A 248 -0.05 0.35 -21.52
CA TYR A 248 -0.27 0.29 -20.08
C TYR A 248 -1.50 -0.54 -19.71
N ASN A 249 -2.63 -0.33 -20.40
CA ASN A 249 -3.91 -0.90 -20.00
C ASN A 249 -4.20 -2.28 -20.61
N THR A 250 -3.28 -2.82 -21.43
CA THR A 250 -3.31 -4.20 -21.93
C THR A 250 -2.19 -5.07 -21.35
N LYS A 251 -1.49 -4.59 -20.32
CA LYS A 251 -0.43 -5.38 -19.67
C LYS A 251 -0.94 -6.75 -19.26
N CYS A 252 -0.13 -7.76 -19.53
CA CYS A 252 -0.40 -9.15 -19.18
C CYS A 252 -1.68 -9.73 -19.80
N THR A 253 -2.09 -9.20 -20.99
CA THR A 253 -3.20 -9.77 -21.78
C THR A 253 -2.75 -10.43 -23.10
N HIS A 254 -1.45 -10.38 -23.39
CA HIS A 254 -0.87 -10.86 -24.64
C HIS A 254 -0.65 -12.37 -24.63
N ASP A 255 -0.64 -12.98 -25.81
CA ASP A 255 -0.35 -14.41 -25.96
C ASP A 255 1.17 -14.67 -25.83
N ASN A 256 1.65 -14.58 -24.62
CA ASN A 256 3.07 -14.77 -24.23
C ASN A 256 3.17 -15.33 -22.80
N GLU A 257 4.40 -15.52 -22.31
CA GLU A 257 4.68 -16.07 -20.98
C GLU A 257 4.21 -15.18 -19.81
N THR A 258 3.95 -13.89 -20.04
CA THR A 258 3.51 -12.95 -19.02
C THR A 258 1.98 -12.76 -18.97
N ASN A 259 1.23 -13.59 -19.67
CA ASN A 259 -0.23 -13.51 -19.71
C ASN A 259 -0.87 -13.88 -18.36
N ASN A 260 -1.61 -12.94 -17.77
CA ASN A 260 -2.30 -13.13 -16.49
C ASN A 260 -3.79 -13.48 -16.61
N LEU A 261 -4.37 -13.58 -17.82
CA LEU A 261 -5.81 -13.86 -17.98
C LEU A 261 -6.21 -15.19 -17.31
N GLU A 262 -5.49 -16.27 -17.56
CA GLU A 262 -5.74 -17.56 -16.90
C GLU A 262 -5.32 -17.56 -15.43
N ILE A 263 -4.30 -16.79 -15.06
CA ILE A 263 -3.87 -16.65 -13.66
C ILE A 263 -4.95 -15.95 -12.83
N VAL A 264 -5.61 -14.91 -13.36
CA VAL A 264 -6.78 -14.28 -12.71
C VAL A 264 -7.87 -15.28 -12.41
N LYS A 265 -8.27 -16.11 -13.41
CA LYS A 265 -9.28 -17.16 -13.21
C LYS A 265 -8.88 -18.14 -12.11
N LYS A 266 -7.64 -18.64 -12.15
CA LYS A 266 -7.12 -19.54 -11.14
C LYS A 266 -7.11 -18.90 -9.74
N LEU A 267 -6.65 -17.63 -9.63
CA LEU A 267 -6.62 -16.91 -8.36
C LEU A 267 -8.01 -16.78 -7.73
N VAL A 268 -9.00 -16.31 -8.49
CA VAL A 268 -10.35 -16.13 -7.95
C VAL A 268 -11.02 -17.46 -7.60
N ASN A 269 -10.79 -18.50 -8.39
CA ASN A 269 -11.34 -19.83 -8.15
C ASN A 269 -10.66 -20.54 -6.96
N THR A 270 -9.35 -20.40 -6.82
CA THR A 270 -8.60 -20.95 -5.67
C THR A 270 -9.04 -20.27 -4.37
N ARG A 271 -9.19 -18.95 -4.36
CA ARG A 271 -9.70 -18.21 -3.20
C ARG A 271 -11.13 -18.60 -2.85
N LEU A 272 -12.00 -18.78 -3.85
CA LEU A 272 -13.37 -19.27 -3.65
C LEU A 272 -13.35 -20.68 -3.04
N ALA A 273 -12.54 -21.59 -3.58
CA ALA A 273 -12.43 -22.95 -3.09
C ALA A 273 -11.96 -22.99 -1.61
N ILE A 274 -10.98 -22.17 -1.25
CA ILE A 274 -10.53 -22.02 0.14
C ILE A 274 -11.67 -21.53 1.03
N ALA A 275 -12.37 -20.47 0.63
CA ALA A 275 -13.47 -19.91 1.41
C ALA A 275 -14.60 -20.92 1.62
N GLN A 276 -15.00 -21.65 0.57
CA GLN A 276 -16.04 -22.67 0.63
C GLN A 276 -15.61 -23.88 1.49
N LEU A 277 -14.35 -24.30 1.41
CA LEU A 277 -13.81 -25.34 2.26
C LEU A 277 -13.87 -24.95 3.74
N LEU A 278 -13.71 -23.67 4.05
CA LEU A 278 -13.83 -23.11 5.40
C LEU A 278 -15.29 -22.79 5.84
N GLY A 279 -16.28 -23.09 4.98
CA GLY A 279 -17.70 -22.94 5.29
C GLY A 279 -18.31 -21.59 4.91
N TYR A 280 -17.62 -20.76 4.13
CA TYR A 280 -18.14 -19.48 3.64
C TYR A 280 -18.70 -19.61 2.22
N SER A 281 -19.72 -18.82 1.91
CA SER A 281 -20.35 -18.83 0.58
C SER A 281 -19.46 -18.22 -0.51
N SER A 282 -18.62 -17.25 -0.15
CA SER A 282 -17.71 -16.56 -1.06
C SER A 282 -16.43 -16.14 -0.33
N PHE A 283 -15.40 -15.75 -1.09
CA PHE A 283 -14.18 -15.23 -0.51
C PHE A 283 -14.40 -13.88 0.21
N ALA A 284 -15.29 -13.03 -0.30
CA ALA A 284 -15.64 -11.78 0.34
C ALA A 284 -16.24 -12.01 1.73
N GLU A 285 -17.19 -12.93 1.89
CA GLU A 285 -17.79 -13.26 3.19
C GLU A 285 -16.74 -13.82 4.17
N TYR A 286 -15.81 -14.61 3.68
CA TYR A 286 -14.66 -15.05 4.47
C TYR A 286 -13.78 -13.90 4.90
N ASN A 287 -13.39 -13.02 3.97
CA ASN A 287 -12.40 -11.96 4.25
C ASN A 287 -12.96 -10.84 5.13
N LEU A 288 -14.25 -10.51 4.97
CA LEU A 288 -14.90 -9.40 5.67
C LEU A 288 -15.23 -9.67 7.15
N GLN A 289 -15.05 -10.90 7.64
CA GLN A 289 -15.28 -11.24 9.06
C GLN A 289 -14.44 -10.41 10.04
N GLU A 290 -13.24 -10.02 9.64
CA GLU A 290 -12.32 -9.20 10.45
C GLU A 290 -12.12 -7.83 9.81
N ARG A 291 -13.23 -7.14 9.53
CA ARG A 291 -13.28 -5.79 8.97
C ARG A 291 -14.34 -4.95 9.70
N MET A 292 -14.20 -3.62 9.64
CA MET A 292 -15.22 -2.71 10.14
C MET A 292 -16.53 -2.83 9.35
N ALA A 293 -16.45 -3.16 8.06
CA ALA A 293 -17.60 -3.36 7.19
C ALA A 293 -18.40 -4.64 7.53
N GLU A 294 -17.78 -5.65 8.14
CA GLU A 294 -18.37 -6.91 8.60
C GLU A 294 -18.92 -7.84 7.51
N ASN A 295 -19.51 -7.33 6.44
CA ASN A 295 -20.11 -8.10 5.35
C ASN A 295 -20.16 -7.33 4.03
N SER A 296 -20.39 -8.06 2.93
CA SER A 296 -20.47 -7.49 1.58
C SER A 296 -21.60 -6.47 1.39
N GLY A 297 -22.72 -6.66 2.09
CA GLY A 297 -23.86 -5.72 2.04
C GLY A 297 -23.49 -4.31 2.50
N ASN A 298 -22.70 -4.19 3.57
CA ASN A 298 -22.22 -2.89 4.07
C ASN A 298 -21.20 -2.26 3.11
N VAL A 299 -20.37 -3.06 2.45
CA VAL A 299 -19.45 -2.58 1.42
C VAL A 299 -20.21 -1.99 0.24
N TYR A 300 -21.16 -2.75 -0.33
CA TYR A 300 -21.98 -2.26 -1.44
C TYR A 300 -22.83 -1.03 -1.06
N LYS A 301 -23.34 -0.97 0.16
CA LYS A 301 -24.04 0.21 0.66
C LYS A 301 -23.17 1.47 0.57
N LEU A 302 -21.93 1.40 1.00
CA LEU A 302 -21.00 2.54 0.88
C LEU A 302 -20.74 2.89 -0.60
N LEU A 303 -20.41 1.89 -1.43
CA LEU A 303 -20.12 2.11 -2.85
C LEU A 303 -21.32 2.71 -3.60
N ASP A 304 -22.53 2.23 -3.32
CA ASP A 304 -23.77 2.77 -3.93
C ASP A 304 -24.07 4.19 -3.44
N GLN A 305 -23.88 4.49 -2.16
CA GLN A 305 -24.02 5.87 -1.63
C GLN A 305 -23.06 6.85 -2.32
N LEU A 306 -21.82 6.42 -2.56
CA LEU A 306 -20.85 7.24 -3.29
C LEU A 306 -21.23 7.40 -4.76
N LEU A 307 -21.67 6.32 -5.42
CA LEU A 307 -22.18 6.40 -6.80
C LEU A 307 -23.31 7.41 -6.92
N ASP A 308 -24.33 7.31 -6.06
CA ASP A 308 -25.49 8.19 -6.10
C ASP A 308 -25.12 9.65 -5.88
N ALA A 309 -24.22 9.91 -4.92
CA ALA A 309 -23.81 11.27 -4.57
C ALA A 309 -22.90 11.92 -5.64
N TYR A 310 -21.96 11.16 -6.22
CA TYR A 310 -20.92 11.73 -7.08
C TYR A 310 -21.25 11.66 -8.57
N THR A 311 -22.09 10.73 -9.04
CA THR A 311 -22.38 10.53 -10.47
C THR A 311 -22.88 11.80 -11.19
N PRO A 312 -23.80 12.60 -10.63
CA PRO A 312 -24.25 13.82 -11.30
C PRO A 312 -23.11 14.80 -11.58
N THR A 313 -22.25 15.02 -10.58
CA THR A 313 -21.09 15.93 -10.71
C THR A 313 -20.04 15.36 -11.66
N ALA A 314 -19.73 14.07 -11.59
CA ALA A 314 -18.77 13.43 -12.51
C ALA A 314 -19.20 13.52 -13.97
N LYS A 315 -20.50 13.39 -14.25
CA LYS A 315 -21.06 13.58 -15.59
C LYS A 315 -20.92 15.02 -16.08
N GLN A 316 -21.09 15.99 -15.18
CA GLN A 316 -20.86 17.39 -15.49
C GLN A 316 -19.38 17.67 -15.76
N GLU A 317 -18.46 17.14 -14.93
CA GLU A 317 -17.01 17.24 -15.14
C GLU A 317 -16.61 16.69 -16.51
N TYR A 318 -17.09 15.50 -16.88
CA TYR A 318 -16.85 14.93 -18.20
C TYR A 318 -17.39 15.83 -19.33
N ALA A 319 -18.62 16.35 -19.21
CA ALA A 319 -19.21 17.21 -20.21
C ALA A 319 -18.42 18.51 -20.43
N GLU A 320 -17.86 19.09 -19.35
CA GLU A 320 -17.02 20.28 -19.45
C GLU A 320 -15.68 19.98 -20.15
N VAL A 321 -15.04 18.87 -19.85
CA VAL A 321 -13.80 18.41 -20.51
C VAL A 321 -14.08 18.12 -21.99
N GLU A 322 -15.18 17.43 -22.31
CA GLU A 322 -15.56 17.14 -23.69
C GLU A 322 -15.91 18.40 -24.48
N ALA A 323 -16.58 19.38 -23.86
CA ALA A 323 -16.86 20.67 -24.50
C ALA A 323 -15.58 21.40 -24.91
N LEU A 324 -14.57 21.44 -24.02
CA LEU A 324 -13.27 22.02 -24.33
C LEU A 324 -12.58 21.24 -25.47
N ALA A 325 -12.57 19.92 -25.41
CA ALA A 325 -11.95 19.09 -26.43
C ALA A 325 -12.61 19.33 -27.80
N ARG A 326 -13.93 19.41 -27.88
CA ARG A 326 -14.65 19.73 -29.11
C ARG A 326 -14.41 21.14 -29.64
N GLN A 327 -14.21 22.10 -28.74
CA GLN A 327 -13.82 23.45 -29.14
C GLN A 327 -12.44 23.46 -29.82
N LEU A 328 -11.52 22.64 -29.36
CA LEU A 328 -10.15 22.57 -29.87
C LEU A 328 -10.00 21.70 -31.13
N GLU A 329 -10.71 20.61 -31.20
CA GLU A 329 -10.50 19.55 -32.20
C GLU A 329 -11.64 19.45 -33.25
N GLY A 330 -12.81 20.00 -32.93
CA GLY A 330 -14.02 19.93 -33.78
C GLY A 330 -15.20 19.24 -33.10
N SER A 331 -16.42 19.52 -33.59
CA SER A 331 -17.69 19.13 -32.99
C SER A 331 -17.89 17.61 -32.81
N ASP A 332 -17.24 16.82 -33.66
CA ASP A 332 -17.42 15.38 -33.70
C ASP A 332 -16.40 14.63 -32.81
N PHE A 333 -15.54 15.38 -32.12
CA PHE A 333 -14.53 14.78 -31.24
C PHE A 333 -15.17 14.13 -30.03
N THR A 334 -14.73 12.91 -29.73
CA THR A 334 -15.10 12.15 -28.53
C THR A 334 -13.87 11.96 -27.66
N VAL A 335 -14.00 12.33 -26.39
CA VAL A 335 -12.93 12.13 -25.39
C VAL A 335 -12.86 10.67 -25.02
N MET A 336 -11.77 10.03 -25.39
CA MET A 336 -11.43 8.66 -25.04
C MET A 336 -10.58 8.61 -23.75
N PRO A 337 -10.41 7.46 -23.09
CA PRO A 337 -9.58 7.37 -21.89
C PRO A 337 -8.14 7.88 -22.05
N TRP A 338 -7.53 7.73 -23.22
CA TRP A 338 -6.19 8.32 -23.51
C TRP A 338 -6.19 9.82 -23.75
N ASP A 339 -7.35 10.46 -23.79
CA ASP A 339 -7.53 11.89 -23.96
C ASP A 339 -7.85 12.61 -22.64
N TRP A 340 -8.36 11.86 -21.64
CA TRP A 340 -8.88 12.44 -20.41
C TRP A 340 -7.85 13.34 -19.70
N SER A 341 -6.68 12.80 -19.36
CA SER A 341 -5.64 13.56 -18.66
C SER A 341 -5.19 14.80 -19.44
N TYR A 342 -5.12 14.72 -20.77
CA TYR A 342 -4.70 15.82 -21.62
C TYR A 342 -5.70 16.97 -21.63
N TYR A 343 -6.99 16.71 -21.87
CA TYR A 343 -8.00 17.78 -21.93
C TYR A 343 -8.45 18.24 -20.54
N SER A 344 -8.51 17.36 -19.58
CA SER A 344 -8.77 17.69 -18.17
C SER A 344 -7.70 18.65 -17.66
N HIS A 345 -6.42 18.37 -17.91
CA HIS A 345 -5.32 19.27 -17.57
C HIS A 345 -5.48 20.66 -18.21
N LYS A 346 -5.79 20.73 -19.52
CA LYS A 346 -6.04 22.01 -20.22
C LYS A 346 -7.22 22.77 -19.62
N LEU A 347 -8.29 22.09 -19.24
CA LEU A 347 -9.44 22.72 -18.59
C LEU A 347 -9.09 23.24 -17.21
N LYS A 348 -8.29 22.47 -16.43
CA LYS A 348 -7.79 22.89 -15.12
C LYS A 348 -6.93 24.15 -15.22
N ASP A 349 -6.00 24.17 -16.18
CA ASP A 349 -5.17 25.36 -16.45
C ASP A 349 -6.02 26.57 -16.86
N GLN A 350 -6.99 26.37 -17.75
CA GLN A 350 -7.89 27.45 -18.18
C GLN A 350 -8.72 28.02 -17.02
N LYS A 351 -9.21 27.17 -16.11
CA LYS A 351 -10.06 27.60 -14.99
C LYS A 351 -9.29 28.20 -13.82
N PHE A 352 -8.14 27.63 -13.49
CA PHE A 352 -7.41 27.94 -12.26
C PHE A 352 -6.02 28.52 -12.51
N GLN A 353 -5.56 28.54 -13.76
CA GLN A 353 -4.21 28.99 -14.15
C GLN A 353 -3.13 28.28 -13.32
N ILE A 354 -3.27 26.96 -13.17
CA ILE A 354 -2.37 26.09 -12.40
C ILE A 354 -2.00 24.86 -13.23
N ASP A 355 -0.73 24.51 -13.15
CA ASP A 355 -0.09 23.40 -13.82
C ASP A 355 0.95 22.78 -12.89
N ASP A 356 1.14 21.47 -12.93
CA ASP A 356 2.15 20.80 -12.13
C ASP A 356 3.57 21.31 -12.40
N GLU A 357 3.88 21.70 -13.65
CA GLU A 357 5.19 22.25 -13.99
C GLU A 357 5.45 23.62 -13.33
N MET A 358 4.40 24.38 -13.00
CA MET A 358 4.52 25.62 -12.21
C MET A 358 4.84 25.32 -10.74
N LEU A 359 4.40 24.16 -10.23
CA LEU A 359 4.58 23.75 -8.83
C LEU A 359 5.90 23.04 -8.59
N ARG A 360 6.36 22.22 -9.55
CA ARG A 360 7.61 21.43 -9.42
C ARG A 360 8.81 22.22 -8.91
N PRO A 361 9.10 23.45 -9.36
CA PRO A 361 10.23 24.21 -8.85
C PRO A 361 10.23 24.48 -7.35
N TYR A 362 9.05 24.41 -6.71
CA TYR A 362 8.87 24.60 -5.27
C TYR A 362 8.86 23.28 -4.49
N PHE A 363 8.84 22.14 -5.17
CA PHE A 363 8.74 20.79 -4.58
C PHE A 363 9.99 19.96 -4.84
N GLU A 364 11.16 20.56 -4.57
CA GLU A 364 12.41 19.79 -4.53
C GLU A 364 12.33 18.74 -3.42
N LEU A 365 12.61 17.45 -3.75
CA LEU A 365 12.45 16.32 -2.85
C LEU A 365 13.12 16.52 -1.47
N SER A 366 14.32 17.10 -1.43
CA SER A 366 15.01 17.37 -0.17
C SER A 366 14.23 18.34 0.72
N LYS A 367 13.62 19.37 0.12
CA LYS A 367 12.80 20.36 0.84
C LYS A 367 11.44 19.80 1.23
N VAL A 368 10.81 19.02 0.37
CA VAL A 368 9.57 18.32 0.68
C VAL A 368 9.78 17.40 1.88
N LYS A 369 10.88 16.63 1.90
CA LYS A 369 11.24 15.76 3.02
C LYS A 369 11.42 16.56 4.33
N GLU A 370 12.14 17.67 4.29
CA GLU A 370 12.27 18.58 5.46
C GLU A 370 10.88 19.07 5.92
N GLY A 371 9.98 19.42 4.99
CA GLY A 371 8.62 19.86 5.28
C GLY A 371 7.77 18.78 5.92
N VAL A 372 7.78 17.57 5.37
CA VAL A 372 7.01 16.42 5.89
C VAL A 372 7.51 16.01 7.28
N PHE A 373 8.83 15.94 7.48
CA PHE A 373 9.40 15.67 8.81
C PHE A 373 9.07 16.80 9.79
N GLY A 374 9.16 18.05 9.36
CA GLY A 374 8.81 19.23 10.15
C GLY A 374 7.34 19.26 10.55
N LEU A 375 6.44 18.75 9.68
CA LEU A 375 5.03 18.60 9.99
C LEU A 375 4.81 17.66 11.18
N ALA A 376 5.47 16.50 11.18
CA ALA A 376 5.41 15.57 12.30
C ALA A 376 6.03 16.15 13.58
N THR A 377 7.11 16.91 13.44
CA THR A 377 7.72 17.64 14.58
C THR A 377 6.71 18.63 15.19
N ARG A 378 6.01 19.39 14.33
CA ARG A 378 5.03 20.39 14.79
C ARG A 378 3.79 19.76 15.42
N LEU A 379 3.31 18.62 14.86
CA LEU A 379 2.14 17.91 15.38
C LEU A 379 2.44 17.12 16.68
N TYR A 380 3.59 16.45 16.72
CA TYR A 380 3.86 15.40 17.72
C TYR A 380 5.17 15.59 18.51
N GLY A 381 5.99 16.58 18.15
CA GLY A 381 7.26 16.86 18.80
C GLY A 381 8.41 15.90 18.45
N ILE A 382 8.22 14.98 17.51
CA ILE A 382 9.26 14.02 17.10
C ILE A 382 10.30 14.68 16.20
N THR A 383 11.52 14.17 16.23
CA THR A 383 12.64 14.67 15.41
C THR A 383 13.32 13.55 14.64
N PHE A 384 13.94 13.89 13.52
CA PHE A 384 14.56 12.97 12.57
C PHE A 384 16.04 13.33 12.41
N LYS A 385 16.91 12.33 12.55
CA LYS A 385 18.36 12.51 12.37
C LYS A 385 18.86 11.46 11.37
N LYS A 386 19.36 11.92 10.21
CA LYS A 386 19.99 11.02 9.25
C LYS A 386 21.20 10.34 9.90
N ASN A 387 21.28 9.02 9.76
CA ASN A 387 22.40 8.22 10.28
C ASN A 387 22.95 7.31 9.17
N SER A 388 24.09 7.68 8.62
CA SER A 388 24.77 6.94 7.55
C SER A 388 25.48 5.66 8.03
N ASP A 389 25.55 5.42 9.35
CA ASP A 389 26.11 4.19 9.92
C ASP A 389 25.07 3.06 9.93
N ILE A 390 23.79 3.37 9.69
CA ILE A 390 22.73 2.37 9.51
C ILE A 390 22.83 1.81 8.09
N PRO A 391 23.03 0.49 7.92
CA PRO A 391 23.08 -0.13 6.60
C PRO A 391 21.78 0.05 5.83
N VAL A 392 21.90 0.23 4.50
CA VAL A 392 20.76 0.36 3.59
C VAL A 392 20.88 -0.65 2.45
N TYR A 393 19.76 -1.07 1.88
CA TYR A 393 19.72 -2.10 0.84
C TYR A 393 20.02 -1.56 -0.57
N HIS A 394 19.96 -0.25 -0.78
CA HIS A 394 20.29 0.41 -2.05
C HIS A 394 20.88 1.80 -1.78
N LYS A 395 21.74 2.27 -2.70
CA LYS A 395 22.44 3.58 -2.58
C LYS A 395 21.52 4.80 -2.52
N ASP A 396 20.29 4.68 -3.07
CA ASP A 396 19.28 5.74 -3.10
C ASP A 396 18.39 5.73 -1.84
N VAL A 397 18.62 4.82 -0.90
CA VAL A 397 17.89 4.72 0.36
C VAL A 397 18.62 5.49 1.46
N ASP A 398 17.87 6.31 2.16
CA ASP A 398 18.35 7.00 3.36
C ASP A 398 17.76 6.36 4.62
N ALA A 399 18.54 6.33 5.72
CA ALA A 399 18.10 5.87 7.03
C ALA A 399 18.15 7.00 8.05
N TYR A 400 17.09 7.07 8.88
CA TYR A 400 16.94 8.09 9.91
C TYR A 400 16.69 7.44 11.27
N GLU A 401 17.33 7.97 12.31
CA GLU A 401 16.92 7.78 13.69
C GLU A 401 15.79 8.76 14.00
N VAL A 402 14.69 8.26 14.56
CA VAL A 402 13.55 9.07 14.97
C VAL A 402 13.50 9.10 16.50
N PHE A 403 13.37 10.30 17.07
CA PHE A 403 13.32 10.52 18.51
C PHE A 403 12.00 11.16 18.90
N ASP A 404 11.44 10.73 20.04
CA ASP A 404 10.24 11.33 20.61
C ASP A 404 10.56 12.70 21.23
N LYS A 405 9.52 13.43 21.60
CA LYS A 405 9.60 14.76 22.22
C LYS A 405 10.42 14.83 23.49
N ASP A 406 10.59 13.71 24.18
CA ASP A 406 11.45 13.58 25.37
C ASP A 406 12.90 13.16 25.05
N GLY A 407 13.25 13.08 23.77
CA GLY A 407 14.56 12.68 23.28
C GLY A 407 14.84 11.19 23.28
N LYS A 408 13.86 10.35 23.63
CA LYS A 408 14.01 8.90 23.56
C LYS A 408 13.93 8.41 22.13
N PHE A 409 14.70 7.37 21.82
CA PHE A 409 14.65 6.69 20.53
C PHE A 409 13.26 6.08 20.29
N LEU A 410 12.68 6.41 19.14
CA LEU A 410 11.32 5.99 18.76
C LEU A 410 11.33 4.93 17.67
N SER A 411 12.13 5.12 16.61
CA SER A 411 12.14 4.24 15.44
C SER A 411 13.36 4.47 14.55
N VAL A 412 13.68 3.50 13.71
CA VAL A 412 14.44 3.74 12.47
C VAL A 412 13.43 3.92 11.33
N LEU A 413 13.66 4.92 10.47
CA LEU A 413 12.89 5.16 9.26
C LEU A 413 13.81 5.10 8.04
N TYR A 414 13.54 4.17 7.13
CA TYR A 414 14.14 4.12 5.79
C TYR A 414 13.25 4.84 4.79
N THR A 415 13.86 5.57 3.84
CA THR A 415 13.15 6.25 2.76
C THR A 415 13.74 5.84 1.41
N ASP A 416 12.88 5.35 0.52
CA ASP A 416 13.24 4.84 -0.80
C ASP A 416 12.34 5.48 -1.86
N PHE A 417 12.82 6.54 -2.53
CA PHE A 417 11.98 7.44 -3.31
C PHE A 417 11.88 7.14 -4.79
N HIS A 418 12.86 6.46 -5.42
CA HIS A 418 12.97 6.45 -6.88
C HIS A 418 12.71 5.07 -7.49
N PRO A 419 12.13 5.02 -8.71
CA PRO A 419 11.95 3.77 -9.44
C PRO A 419 13.27 3.17 -9.90
N ARG A 420 13.32 1.85 -10.04
CA ARG A 420 14.40 1.05 -10.63
C ARG A 420 13.87 -0.30 -11.10
N GLU A 421 14.64 -1.04 -11.91
CA GLU A 421 14.18 -2.30 -12.52
C GLU A 421 13.78 -3.37 -11.50
N GLY A 422 14.50 -3.48 -10.40
CA GLY A 422 14.22 -4.44 -9.32
C GLY A 422 13.13 -4.01 -8.34
N LYS A 423 12.40 -2.92 -8.61
CA LYS A 423 11.43 -2.34 -7.67
C LYS A 423 10.03 -2.36 -8.26
N ARG A 424 9.08 -2.85 -7.50
CA ARG A 424 7.65 -2.85 -7.88
C ARG A 424 7.13 -1.42 -8.01
N ALA A 425 6.16 -1.25 -8.90
CA ALA A 425 5.43 0.01 -9.07
C ALA A 425 4.51 0.31 -7.87
N GLY A 426 4.15 1.58 -7.72
CA GLY A 426 3.30 2.06 -6.63
C GLY A 426 4.09 2.67 -5.48
N ALA A 427 3.43 2.83 -4.34
CA ALA A 427 4.03 3.27 -3.10
C ALA A 427 3.47 2.43 -1.96
N TRP A 428 4.26 2.23 -0.91
CA TRP A 428 3.84 1.48 0.27
C TRP A 428 4.75 1.75 1.47
N MET A 429 4.19 1.52 2.66
CA MET A 429 4.96 1.40 3.90
C MET A 429 5.14 -0.08 4.21
N THR A 430 6.29 -0.44 4.76
CA THR A 430 6.58 -1.76 5.32
C THR A 430 7.45 -1.64 6.57
N SER A 431 7.62 -2.74 7.29
CA SER A 431 8.53 -2.82 8.43
C SER A 431 9.57 -3.92 8.23
N TYR A 432 10.77 -3.68 8.72
CA TYR A 432 11.81 -4.70 8.89
C TYR A 432 11.81 -5.29 10.30
N LYS A 433 11.16 -4.60 11.23
CA LYS A 433 10.95 -5.01 12.62
C LYS A 433 9.74 -4.26 13.16
N GLU A 434 8.85 -4.99 13.80
CA GLU A 434 7.70 -4.42 14.51
C GLU A 434 8.06 -3.99 15.93
N GLN A 435 7.19 -3.20 16.56
CA GLN A 435 7.32 -2.81 17.97
C GLN A 435 6.65 -3.83 18.88
N TRP A 436 7.24 -4.10 20.01
CA TRP A 436 6.65 -4.90 21.10
C TRP A 436 7.29 -4.55 22.45
N ILE A 437 6.65 -4.95 23.57
CA ILE A 437 7.16 -4.75 24.93
C ILE A 437 7.42 -6.13 25.55
N ASP A 438 8.64 -6.31 26.06
CA ASP A 438 8.96 -7.49 26.87
C ASP A 438 8.31 -7.38 28.26
N GLU A 439 7.36 -8.26 28.56
CA GLU A 439 6.61 -8.22 29.82
C GLU A 439 7.50 -8.51 31.06
N ALA A 440 8.61 -9.23 30.87
CA ALA A 440 9.50 -9.58 31.97
C ALA A 440 10.46 -8.44 32.34
N THR A 441 10.97 -7.71 31.35
CA THR A 441 11.96 -6.64 31.53
C THR A 441 11.36 -5.25 31.44
N GLY A 442 10.20 -5.09 30.81
CA GLY A 442 9.60 -3.80 30.47
C GLY A 442 10.31 -3.09 29.30
N GLU A 443 11.25 -3.75 28.63
CA GLU A 443 11.94 -3.19 27.46
C GLU A 443 10.96 -3.03 26.30
N ASN A 444 10.92 -1.83 25.73
CA ASN A 444 10.12 -1.53 24.55
C ASN A 444 10.99 -1.62 23.30
N SER A 445 10.88 -2.73 22.58
CA SER A 445 11.57 -2.96 21.31
C SER A 445 10.98 -2.08 20.23
N ARG A 446 11.77 -1.12 19.72
CA ARG A 446 11.28 -0.12 18.78
C ARG A 446 11.34 -0.58 17.32
N PRO A 447 10.38 -0.12 16.48
CA PRO A 447 10.23 -0.61 15.11
C PRO A 447 11.27 -0.05 14.15
N HIS A 448 11.49 -0.78 13.05
CA HIS A 448 12.24 -0.31 11.88
C HIS A 448 11.29 -0.24 10.68
N ILE A 449 10.95 0.96 10.27
CA ILE A 449 9.95 1.27 9.26
C ILE A 449 10.62 1.67 7.95
N SER A 450 10.01 1.30 6.83
CA SER A 450 10.44 1.72 5.50
C SER A 450 9.27 2.26 4.69
N ILE A 451 9.47 3.39 4.02
CA ILE A 451 8.54 3.90 3.01
C ILE A 451 9.20 3.82 1.64
N VAL A 452 8.45 3.27 0.71
CA VAL A 452 8.92 2.97 -0.65
C VAL A 452 8.01 3.67 -1.65
N MET A 453 8.60 4.45 -2.54
CA MET A 453 7.89 5.25 -3.54
C MET A 453 8.58 5.13 -4.90
N ASN A 454 7.93 5.66 -5.94
CA ASN A 454 8.46 5.67 -7.30
C ASN A 454 8.35 7.08 -7.89
N PHE A 455 9.02 8.05 -7.23
CA PHE A 455 8.97 9.46 -7.59
C PHE A 455 9.93 9.82 -8.71
N THR A 456 9.67 10.97 -9.34
CA THR A 456 10.53 11.59 -10.35
C THR A 456 11.99 11.61 -9.89
N LYS A 457 12.87 11.05 -10.71
CA LYS A 457 14.32 11.03 -10.47
C LYS A 457 14.95 12.41 -10.71
N PRO A 458 16.09 12.72 -10.06
CA PRO A 458 16.92 13.82 -10.50
C PRO A 458 17.48 13.52 -11.90
N THR A 459 17.75 14.57 -12.66
CA THR A 459 18.55 14.51 -13.90
C THR A 459 19.96 15.02 -13.64
N LYS A 460 20.82 14.96 -14.66
CA LYS A 460 22.20 15.46 -14.53
C LYS A 460 22.26 16.92 -14.06
N ASP A 461 21.31 17.75 -14.52
CA ASP A 461 21.35 19.19 -14.35
C ASP A 461 20.26 19.73 -13.42
N LYS A 462 19.36 18.85 -12.90
CA LYS A 462 18.26 19.22 -12.02
C LYS A 462 18.08 18.23 -10.88
N PRO A 463 17.79 18.73 -9.66
CA PRO A 463 17.39 17.84 -8.53
C PRO A 463 16.05 17.17 -8.83
N ALA A 464 15.66 16.21 -8.00
CA ALA A 464 14.33 15.62 -8.06
C ALA A 464 13.28 16.68 -7.69
N LEU A 465 12.47 17.06 -8.67
CA LEU A 465 11.38 18.03 -8.52
C LEU A 465 10.06 17.26 -8.62
N LEU A 466 9.31 17.22 -7.53
CA LEU A 466 8.09 16.43 -7.41
C LEU A 466 6.88 17.11 -8.04
N THR A 467 5.92 16.31 -8.48
CA THR A 467 4.56 16.77 -8.77
C THR A 467 3.80 17.01 -7.47
N PHE A 468 2.66 17.69 -7.54
CA PHE A 468 1.74 17.80 -6.40
C PHE A 468 1.23 16.43 -5.93
N GLY A 469 0.88 15.53 -6.85
CA GLY A 469 0.48 14.17 -6.53
C GLY A 469 1.57 13.33 -5.86
N GLU A 470 2.85 13.55 -6.20
CA GLU A 470 3.97 12.91 -5.50
C GLU A 470 4.14 13.45 -4.06
N LEU A 471 3.87 14.74 -3.81
CA LEU A 471 3.80 15.29 -2.46
C LEU A 471 2.67 14.64 -1.64
N GLU A 472 1.48 14.50 -2.23
CA GLU A 472 0.35 13.82 -1.58
C GLU A 472 0.69 12.36 -1.25
N THR A 473 1.29 11.64 -2.18
CA THR A 473 1.75 10.25 -1.98
C THR A 473 2.78 10.16 -0.85
N PHE A 474 3.72 11.10 -0.76
CA PHE A 474 4.67 11.13 0.34
C PHE A 474 3.97 11.31 1.70
N LEU A 475 3.03 12.24 1.79
CA LEU A 475 2.23 12.44 3.00
C LEU A 475 1.45 11.18 3.36
N HIS A 476 0.88 10.49 2.37
CA HIS A 476 0.17 9.22 2.54
C HIS A 476 1.06 8.16 3.19
N GLU A 477 2.20 7.83 2.56
CA GLU A 477 3.11 6.80 3.08
C GLU A 477 3.71 7.22 4.44
N PHE A 478 3.92 8.51 4.63
CA PHE A 478 4.37 9.03 5.90
C PHE A 478 3.32 8.88 7.02
N GLY A 479 2.03 8.97 6.69
CA GLY A 479 0.94 8.65 7.62
C GLY A 479 0.97 7.20 8.11
N HIS A 480 1.18 6.25 7.20
CA HIS A 480 1.44 4.86 7.59
C HIS A 480 2.70 4.71 8.45
N SER A 481 3.76 5.45 8.11
CA SER A 481 5.00 5.43 8.91
C SER A 481 4.78 5.92 10.34
N LEU A 482 4.00 6.98 10.53
CA LEU A 482 3.63 7.47 11.86
C LEU A 482 2.85 6.41 12.64
N HIS A 483 1.92 5.70 11.99
CA HIS A 483 1.18 4.59 12.59
C HIS A 483 2.11 3.46 13.07
N GLY A 484 3.14 3.12 12.27
CA GLY A 484 4.17 2.15 12.66
C GLY A 484 5.11 2.67 13.75
N MET A 485 5.63 3.89 13.59
CA MET A 485 6.62 4.47 14.51
C MET A 485 6.06 4.77 15.91
N PHE A 486 4.80 5.18 16.01
CA PHE A 486 4.16 5.47 17.30
C PHE A 486 3.61 4.23 18.01
N ALA A 487 3.68 3.06 17.40
CA ALA A 487 3.20 1.82 17.99
C ALA A 487 3.68 1.66 19.44
N ASN A 488 2.77 1.29 20.32
CA ASN A 488 3.03 1.09 21.74
C ASN A 488 2.08 0.02 22.31
N SER A 489 2.25 -1.21 21.81
CA SER A 489 1.52 -2.40 22.25
C SER A 489 2.47 -3.39 22.92
N THR A 490 1.93 -4.26 23.76
CA THR A 490 2.69 -5.33 24.40
C THR A 490 3.08 -6.38 23.37
N TYR A 491 2.19 -6.70 22.44
CA TYR A 491 2.34 -7.80 21.50
C TYR A 491 2.57 -7.31 20.08
N GLU A 492 3.54 -7.95 19.40
CA GLU A 492 3.94 -7.61 18.03
C GLU A 492 2.77 -7.70 17.04
N ASN A 493 1.97 -8.76 17.14
CA ASN A 493 0.81 -8.96 16.27
C ASN A 493 -0.34 -7.95 16.46
N LEU A 494 -0.29 -7.10 17.48
CA LEU A 494 -1.22 -6.00 17.70
C LEU A 494 -0.60 -4.63 17.41
N SER A 495 0.67 -4.60 17.00
CA SER A 495 1.46 -3.38 16.89
C SER A 495 1.22 -2.64 15.57
N GLY A 496 1.32 -1.32 15.60
CA GLY A 496 1.39 -0.46 14.42
C GLY A 496 0.24 -0.64 13.45
N THR A 497 0.56 -1.01 12.22
CA THR A 497 -0.40 -1.22 11.12
C THR A 497 -1.12 -2.58 11.16
N ASN A 498 -0.91 -3.40 12.21
CA ASN A 498 -1.63 -4.65 12.43
C ASN A 498 -3.07 -4.42 12.93
N VAL A 499 -3.85 -3.67 12.16
CA VAL A 499 -5.24 -3.28 12.38
C VAL A 499 -6.16 -3.93 11.36
N TYR A 500 -7.47 -3.76 11.49
CA TYR A 500 -8.40 -4.11 10.43
C TYR A 500 -8.05 -3.38 9.13
N TRP A 501 -8.11 -4.09 8.02
CA TRP A 501 -7.64 -3.58 6.72
C TRP A 501 -8.37 -2.34 6.24
N ASP A 502 -9.66 -2.21 6.55
CA ASP A 502 -10.48 -1.05 6.23
C ASP A 502 -10.33 0.13 7.23
N PHE A 503 -9.40 -0.02 8.19
CA PHE A 503 -8.97 1.06 9.08
C PHE A 503 -7.53 1.53 8.78
N VAL A 504 -6.73 0.70 8.13
CA VAL A 504 -5.28 0.93 7.95
C VAL A 504 -4.97 2.22 7.17
N GLU A 505 -5.87 2.64 6.27
CA GLU A 505 -5.69 3.83 5.44
C GLU A 505 -6.11 5.14 6.15
N LEU A 506 -6.67 5.09 7.36
CA LEU A 506 -7.02 6.31 8.07
C LEU A 506 -5.81 7.22 8.35
N PRO A 507 -4.69 6.74 8.92
CA PRO A 507 -3.54 7.59 9.18
C PRO A 507 -2.87 8.15 7.91
N SER A 508 -2.84 7.38 6.83
CA SER A 508 -2.24 7.77 5.56
C SER A 508 -3.06 8.86 4.87
N GLN A 509 -4.34 8.65 4.66
CA GLN A 509 -5.24 9.61 4.02
C GLN A 509 -5.45 10.86 4.89
N PHE A 510 -5.40 10.72 6.21
CA PHE A 510 -5.41 11.87 7.12
C PHE A 510 -4.26 12.85 6.83
N MET A 511 -3.06 12.34 6.58
CA MET A 511 -1.90 13.21 6.31
C MET A 511 -1.97 13.91 4.95
N GLU A 512 -2.63 13.34 3.95
CA GLU A 512 -2.84 13.96 2.64
C GLU A 512 -3.52 15.32 2.73
N ASN A 513 -4.43 15.51 3.71
CA ASN A 513 -5.15 16.78 3.90
C ASN A 513 -4.24 17.98 4.10
N PHE A 514 -3.02 17.78 4.62
CA PHE A 514 -2.07 18.88 4.81
C PHE A 514 -1.48 19.41 3.50
N ALA A 515 -1.55 18.65 2.38
CA ALA A 515 -0.96 19.04 1.09
C ALA A 515 -1.45 20.39 0.58
N ILE A 516 -2.70 20.77 0.89
CA ILE A 516 -3.31 22.05 0.46
C ILE A 516 -3.29 23.12 1.57
N GLU A 517 -2.74 22.83 2.74
CA GLU A 517 -2.73 23.80 3.85
C GLU A 517 -1.56 24.77 3.72
N LYS A 518 -1.89 26.04 3.56
CA LYS A 518 -0.90 27.15 3.39
C LYS A 518 0.16 27.13 4.50
N GLU A 519 -0.25 26.92 5.76
CA GLU A 519 0.68 26.88 6.88
C GLU A 519 1.71 25.76 6.77
N PHE A 520 1.36 24.65 6.13
CA PHE A 520 2.29 23.55 5.86
C PHE A 520 3.18 23.88 4.65
N LEU A 521 2.60 24.25 3.51
CA LEU A 521 3.34 24.55 2.30
C LEU A 521 4.42 25.66 2.52
N HIS A 522 4.11 26.68 3.29
CA HIS A 522 5.03 27.75 3.61
C HIS A 522 6.23 27.32 4.47
N THR A 523 6.22 26.14 5.06
CA THR A 523 7.39 25.65 5.83
C THR A 523 8.53 25.19 4.93
N PHE A 524 8.25 24.73 3.70
CA PHE A 524 9.28 24.10 2.85
C PHE A 524 9.24 24.53 1.36
N ALA A 525 8.07 24.94 0.84
CA ALA A 525 7.89 25.14 -0.58
C ALA A 525 8.64 26.39 -1.07
N ARG A 526 9.92 26.21 -1.40
CA ARG A 526 10.82 27.24 -1.91
C ARG A 526 11.35 26.86 -3.29
N HIS A 527 11.40 27.83 -4.17
CA HIS A 527 11.93 27.63 -5.51
C HIS A 527 13.38 27.13 -5.45
N TYR A 528 13.68 26.02 -6.10
CA TYR A 528 14.95 25.29 -5.97
C TYR A 528 16.18 26.11 -6.43
N GLN A 529 16.02 27.09 -7.35
CA GLN A 529 17.10 27.96 -7.83
C GLN A 529 17.16 29.29 -7.09
N THR A 530 16.01 29.96 -6.86
CA THR A 530 16.00 31.32 -6.28
C THR A 530 15.86 31.32 -4.77
N GLY A 531 15.36 30.23 -4.16
CA GLY A 531 15.05 30.17 -2.74
C GLY A 531 13.79 30.92 -2.31
N GLU A 532 13.10 31.56 -3.27
CA GLU A 532 11.87 32.28 -3.00
C GLU A 532 10.75 31.35 -2.54
N LEU A 533 9.99 31.78 -1.54
CA LEU A 533 8.83 31.07 -1.04
C LEU A 533 7.75 30.99 -2.11
N ILE A 534 7.01 29.88 -2.16
CA ILE A 534 5.85 29.73 -3.03
C ILE A 534 4.89 30.91 -2.81
N PRO A 535 4.48 31.62 -3.88
CA PRO A 535 3.58 32.76 -3.75
C PRO A 535 2.23 32.38 -3.18
N ASP A 536 1.67 33.24 -2.32
CA ASP A 536 0.32 33.07 -1.75
C ASP A 536 -0.75 32.86 -2.81
N GLU A 537 -0.63 33.53 -3.95
CA GLU A 537 -1.55 33.37 -5.07
C GLU A 537 -1.48 31.97 -5.66
N LEU A 538 -0.30 31.37 -5.75
CA LEU A 538 -0.14 30.01 -6.26
C LEU A 538 -0.69 28.98 -5.26
N VAL A 539 -0.48 29.20 -3.96
CA VAL A 539 -1.11 28.38 -2.90
C VAL A 539 -2.64 28.47 -2.99
N GLN A 540 -3.19 29.68 -3.20
CA GLN A 540 -4.64 29.84 -3.35
C GLN A 540 -5.17 29.09 -4.58
N ARG A 541 -4.46 29.08 -5.69
CA ARG A 541 -4.82 28.28 -6.89
C ARG A 541 -4.81 26.78 -6.62
N ILE A 542 -3.87 26.27 -5.80
CA ILE A 542 -3.88 24.88 -5.33
C ILE A 542 -5.17 24.59 -4.60
N VAL A 543 -5.54 25.42 -3.61
CA VAL A 543 -6.77 25.27 -2.84
C VAL A 543 -8.03 25.33 -3.72
N ASP A 544 -8.10 26.34 -4.61
CA ASP A 544 -9.26 26.54 -5.49
C ASP A 544 -9.46 25.39 -6.47
N SER A 545 -8.37 24.74 -6.88
CA SER A 545 -8.38 23.61 -7.80
C SER A 545 -8.47 22.23 -7.11
N SER A 546 -8.46 22.17 -5.79
CA SER A 546 -8.38 20.88 -5.04
C SER A 546 -9.55 19.92 -5.30
N ASN A 547 -10.71 20.49 -5.63
CA ASN A 547 -11.92 19.70 -5.96
C ASN A 547 -12.14 19.54 -7.48
N PHE A 548 -11.18 19.95 -8.31
CA PHE A 548 -11.29 19.77 -9.76
C PHE A 548 -11.23 18.27 -10.11
N ASP A 549 -12.21 17.79 -10.87
CA ASP A 549 -12.41 16.38 -11.21
C ASP A 549 -12.54 15.43 -10.00
N ALA A 550 -12.84 15.94 -8.80
CA ALA A 550 -12.94 15.13 -7.58
C ALA A 550 -14.06 14.06 -7.68
N ALA A 551 -15.15 14.37 -8.38
CA ALA A 551 -16.23 13.40 -8.56
C ALA A 551 -15.83 12.29 -9.53
N TYR A 552 -15.19 12.60 -10.62
CA TYR A 552 -14.64 11.60 -11.54
C TYR A 552 -13.62 10.70 -10.82
N ALA A 553 -12.70 11.29 -10.08
CA ALA A 553 -11.70 10.55 -9.31
C ALA A 553 -12.34 9.61 -8.27
N CYS A 554 -13.38 10.09 -7.56
CA CYS A 554 -14.14 9.24 -6.63
C CYS A 554 -14.78 8.05 -7.35
N LEU A 555 -15.47 8.27 -8.48
CA LEU A 555 -16.09 7.19 -9.25
C LEU A 555 -15.06 6.20 -9.80
N ARG A 556 -13.86 6.66 -10.14
CA ARG A 556 -12.76 5.78 -10.53
C ARG A 556 -12.38 4.83 -9.39
N GLN A 557 -12.25 5.34 -8.16
CA GLN A 557 -11.99 4.50 -6.98
C GLN A 557 -13.15 3.56 -6.67
N VAL A 558 -14.40 4.03 -6.78
CA VAL A 558 -15.59 3.19 -6.64
C VAL A 558 -15.61 2.08 -7.68
N SER A 559 -15.20 2.36 -8.93
CA SER A 559 -15.12 1.32 -9.98
C SER A 559 -14.17 0.19 -9.61
N PHE A 560 -13.03 0.50 -9.02
CA PHE A 560 -12.09 -0.50 -8.51
C PHE A 560 -12.68 -1.34 -7.37
N GLY A 561 -13.39 -0.69 -6.43
CA GLY A 561 -14.11 -1.40 -5.37
C GLY A 561 -15.20 -2.33 -5.89
N LEU A 562 -15.95 -1.89 -6.92
CA LEU A 562 -16.96 -2.72 -7.58
C LEU A 562 -16.35 -3.92 -8.30
N LEU A 563 -15.24 -3.73 -8.98
CA LEU A 563 -14.52 -4.81 -9.67
C LEU A 563 -14.00 -5.84 -8.68
N ASP A 564 -13.37 -5.39 -7.59
CA ASP A 564 -12.89 -6.24 -6.52
C ASP A 564 -14.02 -7.07 -5.90
N MET A 565 -15.10 -6.41 -5.51
CA MET A 565 -16.26 -7.09 -4.92
C MET A 565 -16.95 -8.04 -5.91
N ALA A 566 -17.01 -7.70 -7.19
CA ALA A 566 -17.56 -8.59 -8.22
C ALA A 566 -16.77 -9.89 -8.33
N TRP A 567 -15.43 -9.81 -8.29
CA TRP A 567 -14.59 -11.01 -8.29
C TRP A 567 -14.81 -11.89 -7.08
N TYR A 568 -14.91 -11.30 -5.87
CA TYR A 568 -14.82 -12.04 -4.62
C TYR A 568 -16.15 -12.31 -3.91
N THR A 569 -17.27 -11.76 -4.38
CA THR A 569 -18.63 -12.15 -3.93
C THR A 569 -19.21 -13.32 -4.71
N ARG A 570 -18.48 -13.84 -5.69
CA ARG A 570 -18.89 -15.02 -6.45
C ARG A 570 -19.03 -16.23 -5.55
N THR A 571 -20.06 -17.02 -5.79
CA THR A 571 -20.35 -18.28 -5.09
C THR A 571 -20.11 -19.52 -5.96
N THR A 572 -19.76 -19.32 -7.24
CA THR A 572 -19.46 -20.37 -8.21
C THR A 572 -18.15 -20.07 -8.93
N PRO A 573 -17.39 -21.09 -9.35
CA PRO A 573 -16.16 -20.92 -10.12
C PRO A 573 -16.41 -20.11 -11.39
N PHE A 574 -15.37 -19.38 -11.80
CA PHE A 574 -15.37 -18.56 -13.03
C PHE A 574 -14.57 -19.24 -14.14
N ASP A 575 -15.18 -19.35 -15.31
CA ASP A 575 -14.54 -19.85 -16.54
C ASP A 575 -14.92 -19.00 -17.77
N GLY A 576 -15.33 -17.77 -17.54
CA GLY A 576 -15.71 -16.82 -18.58
C GLY A 576 -14.54 -16.00 -19.13
N ASP A 577 -14.88 -15.03 -19.97
CA ASP A 577 -13.94 -14.02 -20.45
C ASP A 577 -13.70 -12.94 -19.37
N VAL A 578 -12.45 -12.78 -18.95
CA VAL A 578 -12.05 -11.84 -17.91
C VAL A 578 -12.35 -10.39 -18.29
N LYS A 579 -12.10 -10.01 -19.55
CA LYS A 579 -12.33 -8.65 -20.04
C LYS A 579 -13.83 -8.31 -20.09
N VAL A 580 -14.65 -9.25 -20.52
CA VAL A 580 -16.11 -9.08 -20.55
C VAL A 580 -16.67 -8.97 -19.14
N TYR A 581 -16.23 -9.83 -18.24
CA TYR A 581 -16.64 -9.82 -16.83
C TYR A 581 -16.28 -8.50 -16.14
N GLU A 582 -15.05 -8.03 -16.31
CA GLU A 582 -14.59 -6.75 -15.77
C GLU A 582 -15.45 -5.57 -16.21
N LYS A 583 -15.73 -5.47 -17.52
CA LYS A 583 -16.55 -4.39 -18.08
C LYS A 583 -17.94 -4.34 -17.46
N GLU A 584 -18.56 -5.49 -17.28
CA GLU A 584 -19.90 -5.55 -16.66
C GLU A 584 -19.85 -5.23 -15.15
N ALA A 585 -18.78 -5.68 -14.45
CA ALA A 585 -18.64 -5.49 -13.02
C ALA A 585 -18.63 -4.02 -12.59
N TRP A 586 -17.97 -3.16 -13.34
CA TRP A 586 -17.86 -1.73 -12.99
C TRP A 586 -18.62 -0.77 -13.88
N LYS A 587 -19.45 -1.28 -14.78
CA LYS A 587 -20.21 -0.52 -15.78
C LYS A 587 -20.97 0.68 -15.21
N LYS A 588 -21.60 0.53 -14.04
CA LYS A 588 -22.39 1.61 -13.41
C LYS A 588 -21.54 2.80 -12.92
N ALA A 589 -20.24 2.63 -12.77
CA ALA A 589 -19.31 3.69 -12.39
C ALA A 589 -18.52 4.27 -13.58
N GLN A 590 -18.77 3.81 -14.79
CA GLN A 590 -18.07 4.27 -16.00
C GLN A 590 -18.60 5.62 -16.46
N ILE A 591 -17.68 6.56 -16.64
CA ILE A 591 -17.96 7.91 -17.17
C ILE A 591 -17.39 8.05 -18.57
N LEU A 592 -16.16 7.57 -18.81
CA LEU A 592 -15.51 7.57 -20.12
C LEU A 592 -15.95 6.39 -20.98
N PRO A 593 -15.85 6.48 -22.32
CA PRO A 593 -16.07 5.33 -23.19
C PRO A 593 -15.18 4.14 -22.81
N MET A 594 -15.75 2.93 -22.87
CA MET A 594 -14.97 1.72 -22.60
C MET A 594 -14.05 1.39 -23.77
N VAL A 595 -12.83 0.93 -23.45
CA VAL A 595 -11.84 0.44 -24.41
C VAL A 595 -11.89 -1.08 -24.41
N GLU A 596 -12.13 -1.69 -25.57
CA GLU A 596 -12.42 -3.11 -25.69
C GLU A 596 -11.27 -4.00 -25.19
N ASP A 597 -10.04 -3.68 -25.56
CA ASP A 597 -8.87 -4.49 -25.24
C ASP A 597 -8.28 -4.21 -23.87
N ALA A 598 -8.66 -3.10 -23.23
CA ALA A 598 -8.16 -2.75 -21.89
C ALA A 598 -8.64 -3.76 -20.84
N CYS A 599 -7.74 -4.10 -19.91
CA CYS A 599 -8.01 -5.02 -18.81
C CYS A 599 -7.26 -4.58 -17.57
N MET A 600 -7.99 -4.16 -16.55
CA MET A 600 -7.41 -3.83 -15.24
C MET A 600 -7.09 -5.08 -14.43
N SER A 601 -7.91 -6.13 -14.52
CA SER A 601 -7.78 -7.36 -13.73
C SER A 601 -6.43 -8.04 -13.91
N THR A 602 -5.83 -8.00 -15.11
CA THR A 602 -4.53 -8.64 -15.38
C THR A 602 -3.34 -7.92 -14.75
N GLN A 603 -3.52 -6.70 -14.26
CA GLN A 603 -2.48 -5.87 -13.66
C GLN A 603 -2.86 -5.30 -12.29
N PHE A 604 -4.04 -5.65 -11.79
CA PHE A 604 -4.56 -5.12 -10.51
C PHE A 604 -3.92 -5.83 -9.32
N SER A 605 -2.66 -5.54 -9.07
CA SER A 605 -1.87 -6.17 -8.00
C SER A 605 -2.52 -6.04 -6.63
N HIS A 606 -3.19 -4.93 -6.31
CA HIS A 606 -3.88 -4.72 -5.03
C HIS A 606 -4.77 -5.91 -4.65
N ILE A 607 -5.65 -6.33 -5.57
CA ILE A 607 -6.66 -7.37 -5.29
C ILE A 607 -6.21 -8.79 -5.65
N PHE A 608 -5.12 -8.95 -6.41
CA PHE A 608 -4.63 -10.27 -6.81
C PHE A 608 -3.34 -10.69 -6.11
N ALA A 609 -2.44 -9.75 -5.81
CA ALA A 609 -1.13 -10.02 -5.20
C ALA A 609 -0.79 -9.15 -3.98
N GLY A 610 -1.57 -8.09 -3.70
CA GLY A 610 -1.23 -7.05 -2.72
C GLY A 610 -2.02 -7.09 -1.40
N GLY A 611 -2.86 -8.11 -1.15
CA GLY A 611 -3.60 -8.24 0.11
C GLY A 611 -4.96 -7.51 0.17
N TYR A 612 -5.37 -6.78 -0.88
CA TYR A 612 -6.65 -6.06 -0.96
C TYR A 612 -7.79 -6.87 -1.61
N SER A 613 -7.68 -8.18 -1.68
CA SER A 613 -8.76 -9.05 -2.20
C SER A 613 -10.02 -8.91 -1.34
N ALA A 614 -11.16 -8.57 -1.94
CA ALA A 614 -12.37 -8.15 -1.23
C ALA A 614 -12.10 -7.05 -0.18
N GLY A 615 -11.21 -6.12 -0.50
CA GLY A 615 -10.69 -5.12 0.43
C GLY A 615 -10.39 -3.76 -0.20
N TYR A 616 -10.53 -3.58 -1.51
CA TYR A 616 -10.21 -2.30 -2.16
C TYR A 616 -11.14 -1.15 -1.72
N TYR A 617 -12.37 -1.45 -1.33
CA TYR A 617 -13.30 -0.48 -0.73
C TYR A 617 -12.71 0.22 0.49
N SER A 618 -11.70 -0.35 1.14
CA SER A 618 -11.05 0.18 2.35
C SER A 618 -10.54 1.60 2.17
N TYR A 619 -10.07 1.97 0.96
CA TYR A 619 -9.66 3.33 0.65
C TYR A 619 -10.82 4.33 0.81
N LYS A 620 -12.00 4.01 0.28
CA LYS A 620 -13.17 4.89 0.43
C LYS A 620 -13.79 4.81 1.81
N TRP A 621 -13.73 3.65 2.47
CA TRP A 621 -14.15 3.49 3.86
C TRP A 621 -13.31 4.37 4.79
N ALA A 622 -11.99 4.28 4.69
CA ALA A 622 -11.07 5.08 5.49
C ALA A 622 -11.12 6.58 5.15
N GLU A 623 -11.44 6.93 3.90
CA GLU A 623 -11.61 8.34 3.48
C GLU A 623 -12.82 9.01 4.15
N VAL A 624 -13.87 8.25 4.44
CA VAL A 624 -14.99 8.73 5.28
C VAL A 624 -14.50 9.02 6.70
N LEU A 625 -13.70 8.13 7.29
CA LEU A 625 -13.10 8.32 8.61
C LEU A 625 -12.15 9.53 8.64
N ASP A 626 -11.27 9.63 7.65
CA ASP A 626 -10.27 10.68 7.50
C ASP A 626 -10.92 12.07 7.36
N ALA A 627 -11.90 12.20 6.49
CA ALA A 627 -12.60 13.47 6.29
C ALA A 627 -13.27 13.98 7.58
N ASP A 628 -13.93 13.08 8.32
CA ASP A 628 -14.53 13.43 9.62
C ASP A 628 -13.46 13.73 10.67
N ALA A 629 -12.37 12.96 10.74
CA ALA A 629 -11.26 13.20 11.67
C ALA A 629 -10.60 14.56 11.40
N PHE A 630 -10.25 14.86 10.14
CA PHE A 630 -9.61 16.13 9.79
C PHE A 630 -10.53 17.33 9.97
N SER A 631 -11.86 17.15 9.87
CA SER A 631 -12.82 18.22 10.17
C SER A 631 -12.67 18.73 11.60
N LEU A 632 -12.33 17.87 12.57
CA LEU A 632 -12.04 18.27 13.94
C LEU A 632 -10.78 19.15 14.02
N PHE A 633 -9.72 18.80 13.28
CA PHE A 633 -8.51 19.62 13.18
C PHE A 633 -8.81 20.98 12.55
N LYS A 634 -9.63 21.05 11.50
CA LYS A 634 -10.05 22.33 10.90
C LYS A 634 -10.82 23.20 11.90
N GLN A 635 -11.69 22.62 12.72
CA GLN A 635 -12.48 23.36 13.73
C GLN A 635 -11.64 23.86 14.89
N LYS A 636 -10.64 23.10 15.34
CA LYS A 636 -9.84 23.39 16.52
C LYS A 636 -8.49 24.05 16.21
N GLY A 637 -8.10 24.09 14.94
CA GLY A 637 -6.79 24.45 14.43
C GLY A 637 -5.96 23.24 14.02
N ILE A 638 -5.46 23.25 12.78
CA ILE A 638 -4.77 22.08 12.19
C ILE A 638 -3.47 21.67 12.93
N PHE A 639 -2.94 22.57 13.75
CA PHE A 639 -1.78 22.33 14.63
C PHE A 639 -2.14 22.39 16.11
N ASN A 640 -3.41 22.20 16.46
CA ASN A 640 -3.81 22.14 17.86
C ASN A 640 -3.13 20.97 18.58
N PRO A 641 -2.31 21.21 19.62
CA PRO A 641 -1.52 20.18 20.25
C PRO A 641 -2.35 19.15 21.02
N GLU A 642 -3.50 19.54 21.55
CA GLU A 642 -4.40 18.63 22.28
C GLU A 642 -5.08 17.65 21.32
N VAL A 643 -5.55 18.13 20.16
CA VAL A 643 -6.17 17.28 19.13
C VAL A 643 -5.13 16.34 18.53
N ALA A 644 -3.92 16.84 18.21
CA ALA A 644 -2.84 16.03 17.70
C ALA A 644 -2.41 14.95 18.72
N ALA A 645 -2.27 15.29 20.00
CA ALA A 645 -1.94 14.33 21.05
C ALA A 645 -3.03 13.27 21.21
N SER A 646 -4.32 13.65 21.15
CA SER A 646 -5.44 12.72 21.20
C SER A 646 -5.46 11.77 19.99
N PHE A 647 -5.15 12.25 18.80
CA PHE A 647 -5.04 11.41 17.59
C PHE A 647 -3.89 10.42 17.72
N ARG A 648 -2.71 10.88 18.17
CA ARG A 648 -1.57 10.00 18.45
C ARG A 648 -1.92 8.93 19.49
N GLU A 649 -2.50 9.33 20.63
CA GLU A 649 -2.78 8.44 21.75
C GLU A 649 -3.87 7.40 21.41
N ASN A 650 -4.95 7.79 20.75
CA ASN A 650 -6.10 6.94 20.53
C ASN A 650 -6.09 6.18 19.20
N ILE A 651 -5.37 6.70 18.18
CA ILE A 651 -5.31 6.09 16.84
C ILE A 651 -3.91 5.54 16.57
N LEU A 652 -2.89 6.42 16.50
CA LEU A 652 -1.56 6.04 15.96
C LEU A 652 -0.78 5.08 16.85
N SER A 653 -0.98 5.14 18.18
CA SER A 653 -0.21 4.31 19.11
C SER A 653 -0.86 2.98 19.48
N LYS A 654 -2.12 2.79 19.13
CA LYS A 654 -2.93 1.66 19.64
C LYS A 654 -2.88 0.39 18.78
N GLY A 655 -2.53 0.53 17.51
CA GLY A 655 -2.56 -0.63 16.63
C GLY A 655 -3.90 -1.39 16.69
N GLY A 656 -3.82 -2.70 16.72
CA GLY A 656 -4.96 -3.61 16.81
C GLY A 656 -5.37 -4.01 18.24
N THR A 657 -4.96 -3.26 19.27
CA THR A 657 -5.23 -3.59 20.69
C THR A 657 -6.71 -3.53 21.07
N GLU A 658 -7.50 -2.76 20.35
CA GLU A 658 -8.95 -2.63 20.53
C GLU A 658 -9.66 -2.58 19.18
N HIS A 659 -11.00 -2.70 19.18
CA HIS A 659 -11.78 -2.54 17.96
C HIS A 659 -11.63 -1.12 17.39
N PRO A 660 -11.38 -0.94 16.07
CA PRO A 660 -11.10 0.35 15.47
C PRO A 660 -12.16 1.42 15.75
N MET A 661 -13.46 1.06 15.73
CA MET A 661 -14.54 2.02 16.01
C MET A 661 -14.50 2.51 17.46
N THR A 662 -14.07 1.69 18.40
CA THR A 662 -13.88 2.10 19.81
C THR A 662 -12.78 3.16 19.92
N LEU A 663 -11.65 2.92 19.26
CA LEU A 663 -10.52 3.87 19.20
C LEU A 663 -10.96 5.19 18.52
N TYR A 664 -11.64 5.08 17.40
CA TYR A 664 -12.12 6.23 16.64
C TYR A 664 -13.09 7.11 17.47
N LYS A 665 -14.09 6.50 18.11
CA LYS A 665 -15.03 7.20 18.98
C LYS A 665 -14.36 7.88 20.17
N ARG A 666 -13.32 7.26 20.72
CA ARG A 666 -12.53 7.84 21.83
C ARG A 666 -11.80 9.11 21.37
N PHE A 667 -11.30 9.13 20.15
CA PHE A 667 -10.67 10.32 19.55
C PHE A 667 -11.73 11.35 19.13
N ARG A 668 -12.73 10.93 18.35
CA ARG A 668 -13.64 11.85 17.65
C ARG A 668 -14.85 12.26 18.49
N GLY A 669 -15.27 11.43 19.46
CA GLY A 669 -16.47 11.62 20.27
C GLY A 669 -17.76 11.13 19.62
N GLN A 670 -17.72 10.66 18.38
CA GLN A 670 -18.86 10.18 17.60
C GLN A 670 -18.45 9.17 16.54
N GLU A 671 -19.43 8.50 15.94
CA GLU A 671 -19.22 7.70 14.72
C GLU A 671 -19.04 8.61 13.50
N PRO A 672 -18.24 8.19 12.50
CA PRO A 672 -18.09 8.95 11.27
C PRO A 672 -19.35 8.90 10.42
N THR A 673 -19.58 9.97 9.65
CA THR A 673 -20.62 10.04 8.63
C THR A 673 -19.99 10.41 7.28
N ILE A 674 -20.67 10.05 6.18
CA ILE A 674 -20.21 10.41 4.82
C ILE A 674 -20.23 11.93 4.57
N ASP A 675 -20.97 12.70 5.38
CA ASP A 675 -21.20 14.13 5.16
C ASP A 675 -19.91 14.94 5.11
N ALA A 676 -18.95 14.65 6.00
CA ALA A 676 -17.66 15.36 6.01
C ALA A 676 -16.90 15.18 4.69
N LEU A 677 -16.94 13.98 4.12
CA LEU A 677 -16.35 13.69 2.81
C LEU A 677 -17.06 14.43 1.67
N LEU A 678 -18.39 14.41 1.67
CA LEU A 678 -19.19 15.11 0.64
C LEU A 678 -18.98 16.62 0.69
N ILE A 679 -18.86 17.20 1.89
CA ILE A 679 -18.57 18.63 2.08
C ILE A 679 -17.14 18.94 1.60
N ARG A 680 -16.14 18.16 2.00
CA ARG A 680 -14.75 18.33 1.58
C ARG A 680 -14.62 18.37 0.06
N ASN A 681 -15.32 17.49 -0.62
CA ASN A 681 -15.26 17.35 -2.09
C ASN A 681 -16.26 18.26 -2.84
N GLY A 682 -16.94 19.19 -2.13
CA GLY A 682 -17.88 20.15 -2.75
C GLY A 682 -19.15 19.53 -3.31
N ILE A 683 -19.46 18.28 -2.99
CA ILE A 683 -20.69 17.56 -3.43
C ILE A 683 -21.90 18.01 -2.61
N LYS A 684 -21.69 18.27 -1.33
CA LYS A 684 -22.69 18.79 -0.39
C LYS A 684 -22.23 20.15 0.14
N LYS A 685 -23.19 21.08 0.28
CA LYS A 685 -22.92 22.43 0.85
C LYS A 685 -23.00 22.39 2.37
#